data_655afca7f6e4d8b4cc848b07b59ff43a
#
_entry.id   655afca7f6e4d8b4cc848b07b59ff43a
#
_cell.length_a   1.000
_cell.length_b   1.000
_cell.length_c   1.000
_cell.angle_alpha   90.00
_cell.angle_beta   90.00
_cell.angle_gamma   90.00
#
_symmetry.space_group_name_H-M   'P 1'
#
loop_
_entity.id
_entity.type
_entity.pdbx_description
1 polymer ?
#
loop_
_entity_poly.entity_id
_entity_poly.type
_entity_poly.pdbx_seq_one_letter_code
_entity_poly.pdbx_strand_id
1 'polypeptide(L)'
;MRKKNHAQMLGLGVMFLTGSVSVLAQDTALEEVVVTATKRSVALQDLAGSANVLGSDKLGPGGIQEVRDMQVDIPNLSLGDQFGFARVFMRGIGMTSIDIGGEGAVAFLQDGAIVPRPAAQLMGMFDLDQVEVLRGPQGTLYGRGATAGAINMVTAKPGKELGGYLSVTAGNYSLAQFKGAIDVPMGDALSMRLAGSLDSRDGYGNNIFTGSDINDRDASAYRATFVYDAGGPLTATLSAQYYEEDDNNYAFSYFGQSEGSSIPVPFGVPILGGNTVGMVGGGFYDINSDQEPINDRDGQLINLTIDYAFNDRWSLKSITSSQSMDRFLRDDLDSTDANLFGQNNYTEESDSFGQELIVNYSSNRLDVLSGVMYFEEDLYGEVRVPLTNLCFLLAPEACGTPVGDFLNGGNYLQDGDVDIEAWGAYVEANYSISDKWSVIAGLRYNYEERDGTGSFIFDAISLNVPTNQRASWNDLTPRITLQYSPNDNMLLYATYTEAFKSGVINTGSTSPPLDPETVDAFEVGLKGQNASGTLRYSVAAFFYDYQDMQISFVDETSTVSTVNAAEAENSGIELEVDGSLGNGFAFDFYLTYLNAEYQEFFNGDYANGFAITDLSGNTLPNAPESTAKLGLTWEGAVGGGTLTVRGEAYYQDDVYFTEWNREDAYQKSYEQINASIDYSWSDQWLLSLWGRNLSDEEVMSNNIITAPLYDSLRVGAVLPPRTYGATVTYQF
;
A
#
# COMPACT_ATOMS: atom_id res chain seq x y z
N MET A 1 9.96 -21.63 29.57
CA MET A 1 11.20 -22.45 29.49
C MET A 1 10.95 -23.66 28.62
N ARG A 2 11.21 -23.55 27.33
CA ARG A 2 11.52 -24.71 26.47
C ARG A 2 12.21 -24.17 25.20
N LYS A 3 13.53 -24.27 25.18
CA LYS A 3 14.36 -24.11 23.98
C LYS A 3 14.05 -25.25 23.01
N LYS A 4 13.76 -24.95 21.77
CA LYS A 4 13.92 -25.88 20.66
C LYS A 4 14.81 -25.28 19.59
N ASN A 5 16.04 -25.79 19.53
CA ASN A 5 16.94 -25.62 18.38
C ASN A 5 16.39 -26.46 17.22
N HIS A 6 16.19 -25.86 16.08
CA HIS A 6 16.24 -26.55 14.79
C HIS A 6 16.90 -25.65 13.75
N ALA A 7 18.22 -25.71 13.73
CA ALA A 7 18.97 -25.35 12.53
C ALA A 7 19.09 -26.63 11.69
N GLN A 8 18.33 -26.76 10.62
CA GLN A 8 18.59 -27.70 9.54
C GLN A 8 18.91 -26.89 8.28
N MET A 9 20.22 -26.74 8.01
CA MET A 9 20.72 -26.32 6.70
C MET A 9 20.37 -27.39 5.66
N LEU A 10 19.47 -27.09 4.75
CA LEU A 10 19.33 -27.84 3.50
C LEU A 10 20.43 -27.38 2.53
N GLY A 11 21.40 -28.27 2.27
CA GLY A 11 22.38 -28.09 1.20
C GLY A 11 21.75 -28.33 -0.17
N LEU A 12 21.41 -27.27 -0.91
CA LEU A 12 21.12 -27.36 -2.34
C LEU A 12 22.42 -27.53 -3.11
N GLY A 13 22.66 -28.75 -3.60
CA GLY A 13 23.75 -29.05 -4.53
C GLY A 13 23.43 -28.53 -5.94
N VAL A 14 23.93 -27.37 -6.28
CA VAL A 14 23.89 -26.86 -7.67
C VAL A 14 25.00 -27.53 -8.47
N MET A 15 24.64 -28.33 -9.48
CA MET A 15 25.53 -29.00 -10.39
C MET A 15 26.00 -28.01 -11.45
N PHE A 16 27.21 -27.46 -11.32
CA PHE A 16 27.83 -26.58 -12.31
C PHE A 16 28.26 -27.36 -13.54
N LEU A 17 27.67 -27.07 -14.68
CA LEU A 17 28.20 -27.43 -16.01
C LEU A 17 29.34 -26.47 -16.36
N THR A 18 30.58 -26.92 -16.32
CA THR A 18 31.76 -26.16 -16.71
C THR A 18 31.86 -26.04 -18.21
N GLY A 19 31.22 -25.01 -18.79
CA GLY A 19 31.56 -24.51 -20.10
C GLY A 19 32.47 -23.27 -19.94
N SER A 20 33.64 -23.28 -20.56
CA SER A 20 34.58 -22.16 -20.51
C SER A 20 34.02 -21.01 -21.33
N VAL A 21 33.29 -20.08 -20.69
CA VAL A 21 32.88 -18.81 -21.24
C VAL A 21 33.93 -17.76 -20.85
N SER A 22 34.61 -17.20 -21.84
CA SER A 22 35.54 -16.07 -21.61
C SER A 22 34.68 -14.81 -21.41
N VAL A 23 34.27 -14.54 -20.21
CA VAL A 23 33.62 -13.29 -19.83
C VAL A 23 34.71 -12.25 -19.62
N LEU A 24 34.65 -11.16 -20.36
CA LEU A 24 35.41 -9.96 -20.03
C LEU A 24 34.69 -9.32 -18.84
N ALA A 25 35.18 -9.62 -17.64
CA ALA A 25 34.66 -9.00 -16.41
C ALA A 25 34.96 -7.49 -16.45
N GLN A 26 33.97 -6.67 -16.69
CA GLN A 26 33.97 -5.30 -16.20
C GLN A 26 33.37 -5.34 -14.79
N ASP A 27 34.13 -4.92 -13.77
CA ASP A 27 33.58 -4.54 -12.48
C ASP A 27 32.75 -3.28 -12.76
N THR A 28 31.45 -3.45 -12.97
CA THR A 28 30.54 -2.31 -13.20
C THR A 28 30.16 -1.75 -11.84
N ALA A 29 30.47 -0.47 -11.62
CA ALA A 29 29.90 0.29 -10.51
C ALA A 29 28.37 0.20 -10.57
N LEU A 30 27.71 0.15 -9.41
CA LEU A 30 26.26 0.18 -9.33
C LEU A 30 25.75 1.53 -9.86
N GLU A 31 24.65 1.52 -10.59
CA GLU A 31 24.04 2.71 -11.17
C GLU A 31 23.63 3.70 -10.06
N GLU A 32 23.79 5.00 -10.31
CA GLU A 32 23.35 6.03 -9.38
C GLU A 32 21.81 6.13 -9.42
N VAL A 33 21.20 5.95 -8.26
CA VAL A 33 19.74 6.01 -8.10
C VAL A 33 19.35 7.38 -7.57
N VAL A 34 18.43 8.06 -8.22
CA VAL A 34 17.94 9.39 -7.86
C VAL A 34 16.53 9.30 -7.29
N VAL A 35 16.28 9.97 -6.17
CA VAL A 35 14.99 10.10 -5.51
C VAL A 35 14.42 11.49 -5.76
N THR A 36 13.16 11.57 -6.15
CA THR A 36 12.41 12.81 -6.37
C THR A 36 11.29 13.03 -5.34
N ALA A 37 10.93 11.99 -4.60
CA ALA A 37 9.92 12.05 -3.53
C ALA A 37 10.26 13.02 -2.38
N THR A 38 11.48 13.56 -2.31
CA THR A 38 11.84 14.66 -1.38
C THR A 38 11.53 16.05 -1.95
N LYS A 39 10.76 16.11 -3.06
CA LYS A 39 10.47 17.34 -3.83
C LYS A 39 11.71 18.01 -4.41
N ARG A 40 12.85 17.32 -4.37
CA ARG A 40 14.14 17.65 -4.99
C ARG A 40 14.72 16.38 -5.59
N SER A 41 15.54 16.50 -6.64
CA SER A 41 16.33 15.38 -7.15
C SER A 41 17.56 15.20 -6.27
N VAL A 42 17.65 14.11 -5.54
CA VAL A 42 18.75 13.78 -4.61
C VAL A 42 19.20 12.35 -4.87
N ALA A 43 20.52 12.13 -4.95
CA ALA A 43 21.03 10.75 -5.01
C ALA A 43 20.63 9.97 -3.76
N LEU A 44 20.21 8.71 -3.90
CA LEU A 44 19.75 7.87 -2.78
C LEU A 44 20.82 7.76 -1.67
N GLN A 45 22.11 7.79 -2.02
CA GLN A 45 23.22 7.74 -1.07
C GLN A 45 23.41 9.04 -0.27
N ASP A 46 22.97 10.18 -0.83
CA ASP A 46 23.08 11.50 -0.20
C ASP A 46 21.82 11.89 0.59
N LEU A 47 20.76 11.08 0.49
CA LEU A 47 19.51 11.28 1.22
C LEU A 47 19.67 10.89 2.69
N ALA A 48 19.52 11.87 3.59
CA ALA A 48 19.49 11.64 5.04
C ALA A 48 18.11 11.16 5.48
N GLY A 49 17.87 9.88 5.35
CA GLY A 49 16.64 9.17 5.66
C GLY A 49 16.61 7.81 4.99
N SER A 50 15.70 6.95 5.43
CA SER A 50 15.49 5.62 4.87
C SER A 50 14.62 5.69 3.62
N ALA A 51 15.10 5.16 2.50
CA ALA A 51 14.35 5.14 1.24
C ALA A 51 14.76 3.97 0.35
N ASN A 52 13.81 3.50 -0.46
CA ASN A 52 14.04 2.53 -1.52
C ASN A 52 13.55 3.09 -2.85
N VAL A 53 14.18 2.65 -3.93
CA VAL A 53 13.75 2.92 -5.30
C VAL A 53 13.67 1.60 -6.04
N LEU A 54 12.49 1.32 -6.56
CA LEU A 54 12.22 0.17 -7.41
C LEU A 54 12.28 0.65 -8.86
N GLY A 55 13.36 0.37 -9.55
CA GLY A 55 13.59 0.76 -10.94
C GLY A 55 13.02 -0.24 -11.94
N SER A 56 13.35 -0.04 -13.21
CA SER A 56 12.87 -0.87 -14.31
C SER A 56 13.25 -2.36 -14.20
N ASP A 57 14.33 -2.68 -13.50
CA ASP A 57 14.76 -4.04 -13.21
C ASP A 57 13.78 -4.79 -12.30
N LYS A 58 13.13 -4.08 -11.37
CA LYS A 58 12.12 -4.62 -10.45
C LYS A 58 10.69 -4.51 -11.00
N LEU A 59 10.42 -3.49 -11.82
CA LEU A 59 9.11 -3.23 -12.43
C LEU A 59 8.92 -3.93 -13.77
N GLY A 60 9.96 -4.61 -14.26
CA GLY A 60 9.96 -5.33 -15.52
C GLY A 60 9.10 -6.60 -15.53
N PRO A 61 9.10 -7.33 -16.65
CA PRO A 61 8.36 -8.59 -16.76
C PRO A 61 8.73 -9.59 -15.66
N GLY A 62 7.72 -10.16 -15.00
CA GLY A 62 7.93 -11.05 -13.85
C GLY A 62 8.37 -10.39 -12.55
N GLY A 63 8.64 -9.08 -12.58
CA GLY A 63 8.84 -8.23 -11.41
C GLY A 63 7.53 -7.76 -10.77
N ILE A 64 7.55 -6.63 -10.07
CA ILE A 64 6.40 -6.04 -9.38
C ILE A 64 5.33 -5.66 -10.42
N GLN A 65 4.12 -6.19 -10.27
CA GLN A 65 3.00 -5.94 -11.18
C GLN A 65 1.85 -5.21 -10.47
N GLU A 66 1.71 -5.43 -9.17
CA GLU A 66 0.69 -4.84 -8.32
C GLU A 66 1.36 -4.18 -7.10
N VAL A 67 0.66 -3.25 -6.46
CA VAL A 67 1.17 -2.55 -5.27
C VAL A 67 1.55 -3.53 -4.16
N ARG A 68 0.77 -4.61 -3.98
CA ARG A 68 1.04 -5.64 -2.96
C ARG A 68 2.35 -6.41 -3.17
N ASP A 69 2.85 -6.49 -4.40
CA ASP A 69 4.13 -7.17 -4.68
C ASP A 69 5.34 -6.44 -4.07
N MET A 70 5.22 -5.13 -3.80
CA MET A 70 6.33 -4.32 -3.28
C MET A 70 6.80 -4.76 -1.88
N GLN A 71 5.95 -5.43 -1.10
CA GLN A 71 6.31 -5.84 0.27
C GLN A 71 7.53 -6.76 0.33
N VAL A 72 7.80 -7.54 -0.71
CA VAL A 72 8.97 -8.43 -0.78
C VAL A 72 10.27 -7.63 -0.96
N ASP A 73 10.20 -6.48 -1.64
CA ASP A 73 11.38 -5.67 -1.98
C ASP A 73 11.65 -4.52 -1.02
N ILE A 74 10.68 -4.15 -0.17
CA ILE A 74 10.78 -3.00 0.74
C ILE A 74 10.83 -3.47 2.20
N PRO A 75 11.88 -3.12 2.96
CA PRO A 75 11.97 -3.44 4.38
C PRO A 75 10.80 -2.88 5.20
N ASN A 76 10.25 -3.68 6.13
CA ASN A 76 9.17 -3.27 7.04
C ASN A 76 7.92 -2.71 6.35
N LEU A 77 7.66 -3.11 5.11
CA LEU A 77 6.43 -2.81 4.39
C LEU A 77 5.53 -4.05 4.42
N SER A 78 4.31 -3.90 4.91
CA SER A 78 3.24 -4.90 4.81
C SER A 78 2.11 -4.32 3.98
N LEU A 79 1.67 -5.08 2.98
CA LEU A 79 0.63 -4.67 2.04
C LEU A 79 -0.45 -5.74 1.97
N GLY A 80 -1.66 -5.34 2.24
CA GLY A 80 -2.84 -6.16 2.12
C GLY A 80 -4.00 -5.35 1.61
N ASP A 81 -5.15 -5.96 1.58
CA ASP A 81 -6.41 -5.29 1.31
C ASP A 81 -7.46 -5.69 2.34
N GLN A 82 -8.48 -4.85 2.48
CA GLN A 82 -9.67 -5.12 3.26
C GLN A 82 -10.84 -4.40 2.61
N PHE A 83 -11.86 -5.11 2.19
CA PHE A 83 -12.98 -4.55 1.44
C PHE A 83 -12.54 -3.74 0.21
N GLY A 84 -11.46 -4.21 -0.49
CA GLY A 84 -10.90 -3.51 -1.65
C GLY A 84 -10.23 -2.15 -1.33
N PHE A 85 -9.92 -1.85 -0.07
CA PHE A 85 -9.06 -0.74 0.34
C PHE A 85 -7.62 -1.22 0.50
N ALA A 86 -6.66 -0.44 0.02
CA ALA A 86 -5.25 -0.69 0.31
C ALA A 86 -4.97 -0.54 1.81
N ARG A 87 -4.47 -1.60 2.42
CA ARG A 87 -3.93 -1.57 3.78
C ARG A 87 -2.42 -1.55 3.70
N VAL A 88 -1.85 -0.38 3.82
CA VAL A 88 -0.42 -0.14 3.75
C VAL A 88 0.09 0.12 5.17
N PHE A 89 0.99 -0.75 5.64
CA PHE A 89 1.68 -0.59 6.91
C PHE A 89 3.17 -0.46 6.67
N MET A 90 3.78 0.52 7.29
CA MET A 90 5.21 0.76 7.20
C MET A 90 5.78 0.92 8.62
N ARG A 91 6.74 0.06 9.00
CA ARG A 91 7.31 0.01 10.36
C ARG A 91 6.22 -0.15 11.45
N GLY A 92 5.17 -0.95 11.16
CA GLY A 92 4.06 -1.22 12.06
C GLY A 92 2.99 -0.12 12.13
N ILE A 93 3.13 0.97 11.37
CA ILE A 93 2.16 2.06 11.31
C ILE A 93 1.41 2.00 9.99
N GLY A 94 0.08 2.03 10.04
CA GLY A 94 -0.74 1.91 8.83
C GLY A 94 -2.20 2.29 9.03
N MET A 95 -3.04 1.93 8.07
CA MET A 95 -4.47 2.16 8.12
C MET A 95 -5.16 1.03 8.88
N THR A 96 -5.75 1.35 10.03
CA THR A 96 -6.55 0.42 10.83
C THR A 96 -8.06 0.67 10.73
N SER A 97 -8.46 1.86 10.28
CA SER A 97 -9.86 2.22 10.05
C SER A 97 -10.40 1.58 8.77
N ILE A 98 -11.67 1.17 8.81
CA ILE A 98 -12.45 0.71 7.64
C ILE A 98 -13.55 1.71 7.27
N ASP A 99 -13.64 2.85 7.94
CA ASP A 99 -14.57 3.92 7.57
C ASP A 99 -14.16 4.55 6.24
N ILE A 100 -15.12 4.80 5.35
CA ILE A 100 -14.88 5.40 4.03
C ILE A 100 -14.24 6.79 4.17
N GLY A 101 -14.59 7.57 5.20
CA GLY A 101 -13.97 8.86 5.51
C GLY A 101 -12.53 8.76 6.04
N GLY A 102 -12.04 7.54 6.31
CA GLY A 102 -10.70 7.29 6.84
C GLY A 102 -9.57 7.56 5.85
N GLU A 103 -8.37 7.80 6.38
CA GLU A 103 -7.15 8.01 5.60
C GLU A 103 -6.04 7.03 6.00
N GLY A 104 -5.17 6.72 5.04
CA GLY A 104 -3.95 5.96 5.29
C GLY A 104 -2.91 6.77 6.07
N ALA A 105 -1.94 6.05 6.67
CA ALA A 105 -0.77 6.62 7.33
C ALA A 105 0.43 6.79 6.37
N VAL A 106 0.35 6.23 5.17
CA VAL A 106 1.36 6.34 4.10
C VAL A 106 0.81 7.21 2.98
N ALA A 107 1.46 8.33 2.71
CA ALA A 107 1.08 9.19 1.58
C ALA A 107 1.34 8.47 0.25
N PHE A 108 0.33 8.36 -0.59
CA PHE A 108 0.43 7.76 -1.91
C PHE A 108 0.39 8.84 -2.98
N LEU A 109 1.36 8.81 -3.91
CA LEU A 109 1.49 9.84 -4.93
C LEU A 109 1.73 9.22 -6.31
N GLN A 110 1.30 9.92 -7.35
CA GLN A 110 1.70 9.66 -8.72
C GLN A 110 2.27 10.95 -9.33
N ASP A 111 3.54 10.93 -9.74
CA ASP A 111 4.27 12.12 -10.23
C ASP A 111 4.16 13.33 -9.27
N GLY A 112 4.12 13.08 -7.96
CA GLY A 112 3.99 14.09 -6.92
C GLY A 112 2.56 14.57 -6.62
N ALA A 113 1.55 14.17 -7.40
CA ALA A 113 0.13 14.39 -7.09
C ALA A 113 -0.38 13.36 -6.07
N ILE A 114 -1.10 13.81 -5.06
CA ILE A 114 -1.65 12.93 -4.00
C ILE A 114 -2.75 12.05 -4.60
N VAL A 115 -2.75 10.76 -4.24
CA VAL A 115 -3.83 9.79 -4.48
C VAL A 115 -4.54 9.58 -3.14
N PRO A 116 -5.65 10.28 -2.86
CA PRO A 116 -6.19 10.39 -1.51
C PRO A 116 -6.87 9.09 -1.04
N ARG A 117 -7.57 8.40 -1.93
CA ARG A 117 -8.42 7.27 -1.53
C ARG A 117 -7.66 5.95 -1.52
N PRO A 118 -7.73 5.16 -0.42
CA PRO A 118 -7.09 3.85 -0.34
C PRO A 118 -7.56 2.87 -1.43
N ALA A 119 -8.80 2.97 -1.87
CA ALA A 119 -9.31 2.17 -2.99
C ALA A 119 -8.59 2.48 -4.30
N ALA A 120 -8.31 3.76 -4.60
CA ALA A 120 -7.56 4.17 -5.79
C ALA A 120 -6.06 3.76 -5.74
N GLN A 121 -5.51 3.51 -4.55
CA GLN A 121 -4.10 3.09 -4.38
C GLN A 121 -3.83 1.66 -4.84
N LEU A 122 -4.87 0.83 -5.03
CA LEU A 122 -4.77 -0.54 -5.57
C LEU A 122 -4.78 -0.61 -7.10
N MET A 123 -4.86 0.53 -7.79
CA MET A 123 -4.82 0.56 -9.25
C MET A 123 -3.58 -0.14 -9.82
N GLY A 124 -3.70 -0.71 -11.03
CA GLY A 124 -2.64 -1.46 -11.67
C GLY A 124 -1.40 -0.61 -11.97
N MET A 125 -0.23 -1.18 -11.73
CA MET A 125 1.06 -0.55 -12.02
C MET A 125 1.45 -0.80 -13.47
N PHE A 126 1.52 0.23 -14.29
CA PHE A 126 1.94 0.12 -15.69
C PHE A 126 2.74 1.35 -16.13
N ASP A 127 3.70 1.12 -17.01
CA ASP A 127 4.51 2.16 -17.67
C ASP A 127 5.09 3.17 -16.66
N LEU A 128 5.69 2.63 -15.59
CA LEU A 128 6.42 3.40 -14.59
C LEU A 128 7.91 3.42 -14.91
N ASP A 129 8.56 4.53 -14.61
CA ASP A 129 10.02 4.67 -14.61
C ASP A 129 10.61 4.09 -13.33
N GLN A 130 10.02 4.47 -12.18
CA GLN A 130 10.40 3.97 -10.87
C GLN A 130 9.26 4.13 -9.84
N VAL A 131 9.39 3.41 -8.73
CA VAL A 131 8.60 3.65 -7.51
C VAL A 131 9.56 4.02 -6.40
N GLU A 132 9.30 5.16 -5.76
CA GLU A 132 10.10 5.69 -4.68
C GLU A 132 9.34 5.49 -3.36
N VAL A 133 9.98 4.89 -2.37
CA VAL A 133 9.39 4.65 -1.05
C VAL A 133 10.24 5.33 0.00
N LEU A 134 9.68 6.34 0.66
CA LEU A 134 10.29 7.01 1.81
C LEU A 134 9.73 6.37 3.09
N ARG A 135 10.59 5.77 3.90
CA ARG A 135 10.20 5.14 5.16
C ARG A 135 10.38 6.11 6.32
N GLY A 136 9.41 6.10 7.22
CA GLY A 136 9.34 7.01 8.35
C GLY A 136 8.59 8.31 8.04
N PRO A 137 8.21 9.06 9.09
CA PRO A 137 7.32 10.22 8.97
C PRO A 137 7.82 11.30 8.00
N GLN A 138 6.92 11.75 7.12
CA GLN A 138 7.17 12.75 6.08
C GLN A 138 6.27 14.00 6.25
N GLY A 139 5.82 14.28 7.48
CA GLY A 139 4.87 15.34 7.78
C GLY A 139 5.29 16.73 7.30
N THR A 140 6.57 17.07 7.35
CA THR A 140 7.08 18.39 6.90
C THR A 140 6.94 18.61 5.40
N LEU A 141 7.13 17.58 4.55
CA LEU A 141 7.06 17.71 3.10
C LEU A 141 5.66 17.45 2.55
N TYR A 142 4.96 16.44 3.08
CA TYR A 142 3.68 15.99 2.55
C TYR A 142 2.47 16.39 3.41
N GLY A 143 2.70 16.62 4.72
CA GLY A 143 1.65 17.01 5.65
C GLY A 143 0.77 15.84 6.03
N ARG A 144 -0.53 15.93 5.72
CA ARG A 144 -1.55 14.93 6.05
C ARG A 144 -1.21 13.52 5.51
N GLY A 145 -1.60 12.48 6.25
CA GLY A 145 -1.50 11.09 5.79
C GLY A 145 -0.08 10.57 5.55
N ALA A 146 0.96 11.23 6.09
CA ALA A 146 2.36 10.84 5.92
C ALA A 146 3.05 10.51 7.25
N THR A 147 2.33 9.91 8.20
CA THR A 147 2.86 9.56 9.53
C THR A 147 3.77 8.33 9.50
N ALA A 148 3.58 7.41 8.56
CA ALA A 148 4.42 6.23 8.39
C ALA A 148 5.44 6.36 7.27
N GLY A 149 5.13 7.13 6.22
CA GLY A 149 6.01 7.29 5.06
C GLY A 149 5.32 7.86 3.84
N ALA A 150 5.96 7.70 2.67
CA ALA A 150 5.39 8.08 1.39
C ALA A 150 5.81 7.10 0.28
N ILE A 151 4.90 6.82 -0.65
CA ILE A 151 5.13 6.04 -1.87
C ILE A 151 4.81 6.94 -3.05
N ASN A 152 5.78 7.15 -3.94
CA ASN A 152 5.61 7.96 -5.15
C ASN A 152 5.85 7.11 -6.40
N MET A 153 4.82 6.90 -7.19
CA MET A 153 4.89 6.25 -8.49
C MET A 153 5.30 7.28 -9.54
N VAL A 154 6.47 7.12 -10.11
CA VAL A 154 7.00 8.00 -11.17
C VAL A 154 6.69 7.37 -12.51
N THR A 155 5.90 8.06 -13.34
CA THR A 155 5.51 7.56 -14.66
C THR A 155 6.61 7.80 -15.71
N ALA A 156 6.74 6.88 -16.68
CA ALA A 156 7.67 7.05 -17.78
C ALA A 156 7.29 8.27 -18.64
N LYS A 157 8.30 9.08 -18.98
CA LYS A 157 8.12 10.29 -19.80
C LYS A 157 8.39 10.00 -21.28
N PRO A 158 7.77 10.74 -22.20
CA PRO A 158 7.99 10.55 -23.63
C PRO A 158 9.44 10.86 -24.06
N GLY A 159 10.00 10.00 -24.88
CA GLY A 159 11.27 10.21 -25.55
C GLY A 159 11.21 11.33 -26.60
N LYS A 160 12.38 11.80 -27.03
CA LYS A 160 12.52 12.82 -28.13
C LYS A 160 12.56 12.18 -29.51
N GLU A 161 12.57 10.87 -29.60
CA GLU A 161 12.56 10.08 -30.84
C GLU A 161 11.34 9.16 -30.86
N LEU A 162 10.91 8.73 -32.05
CA LEU A 162 9.88 7.73 -32.18
C LEU A 162 10.40 6.40 -31.59
N GLY A 163 9.70 5.87 -30.62
CA GLY A 163 10.09 4.65 -29.93
C GLY A 163 8.95 4.09 -29.10
N GLY A 164 9.22 3.04 -28.37
CA GLY A 164 8.22 2.45 -27.49
C GLY A 164 8.44 0.97 -27.24
N TYR A 165 7.46 0.33 -26.63
CA TYR A 165 7.49 -1.10 -26.41
C TYR A 165 6.09 -1.72 -26.50
N LEU A 166 6.08 -3.01 -26.76
CA LEU A 166 4.90 -3.87 -26.67
C LEU A 166 5.28 -5.13 -25.92
N SER A 167 4.52 -5.47 -24.88
CA SER A 167 4.75 -6.62 -24.02
C SER A 167 3.49 -7.49 -23.95
N VAL A 168 3.66 -8.80 -24.11
CA VAL A 168 2.58 -9.80 -24.02
C VAL A 168 3.02 -10.85 -23.01
N THR A 169 2.17 -11.07 -22.02
CA THR A 169 2.37 -12.08 -20.97
C THR A 169 1.29 -13.14 -21.03
N ALA A 170 1.70 -14.40 -20.83
CA ALA A 170 0.78 -15.53 -20.60
C ALA A 170 1.30 -16.35 -19.42
N GLY A 171 0.39 -16.86 -18.58
CA GLY A 171 0.73 -17.60 -17.38
C GLY A 171 -0.32 -18.62 -16.94
N ASN A 172 -0.11 -19.21 -15.76
CA ASN A 172 -1.13 -20.04 -15.14
C ASN A 172 -2.37 -19.20 -14.76
N TYR A 173 -3.47 -19.83 -14.39
CA TYR A 173 -4.78 -19.21 -14.19
C TYR A 173 -5.24 -18.43 -15.43
N SER A 174 -4.94 -18.93 -16.62
CA SER A 174 -5.27 -18.27 -17.91
C SER A 174 -4.77 -16.83 -18.03
N LEU A 175 -3.74 -16.43 -17.27
CA LEU A 175 -3.23 -15.08 -17.30
C LEU A 175 -2.91 -14.63 -18.74
N ALA A 176 -3.49 -13.52 -19.14
CA ALA A 176 -3.25 -12.82 -20.38
C ALA A 176 -3.10 -11.32 -20.11
N GLN A 177 -1.88 -10.79 -20.26
CA GLN A 177 -1.62 -9.39 -20.02
C GLN A 177 -1.00 -8.75 -21.28
N PHE A 178 -1.41 -7.54 -21.57
CA PHE A 178 -0.97 -6.75 -22.69
C PHE A 178 -0.54 -5.36 -22.18
N LYS A 179 0.73 -5.02 -22.31
CA LYS A 179 1.24 -3.69 -21.94
C LYS A 179 1.96 -3.08 -23.13
N GLY A 180 1.85 -1.79 -23.32
CA GLY A 180 2.60 -1.11 -24.35
C GLY A 180 2.61 0.39 -24.20
N ALA A 181 3.61 1.00 -24.81
CA ALA A 181 3.71 2.45 -24.90
C ALA A 181 4.38 2.86 -26.22
N ILE A 182 4.01 4.04 -26.70
CA ILE A 182 4.62 4.66 -27.89
C ILE A 182 4.97 6.12 -27.60
N ASP A 183 6.20 6.49 -27.90
CA ASP A 183 6.72 7.86 -27.88
C ASP A 183 6.60 8.48 -29.25
N VAL A 184 5.94 9.63 -29.32
CA VAL A 184 5.72 10.36 -30.57
C VAL A 184 6.28 11.77 -30.44
N PRO A 185 7.43 12.09 -31.08
CA PRO A 185 7.93 13.45 -31.13
C PRO A 185 7.00 14.31 -32.01
N MET A 186 6.60 15.47 -31.48
CA MET A 186 5.69 16.42 -32.13
C MET A 186 6.45 17.73 -32.51
N GLY A 187 7.63 17.58 -33.08
CA GLY A 187 8.57 18.67 -33.37
C GLY A 187 9.68 18.76 -32.31
N ASP A 188 10.41 19.88 -32.28
CA ASP A 188 11.61 20.02 -31.46
C ASP A 188 11.33 20.25 -29.96
N ALA A 189 10.12 20.67 -29.61
CA ALA A 189 9.78 21.13 -28.28
C ALA A 189 8.66 20.33 -27.60
N LEU A 190 7.91 19.54 -28.32
CA LEU A 190 6.78 18.80 -27.81
C LEU A 190 6.96 17.31 -28.09
N SER A 191 6.74 16.49 -27.10
CA SER A 191 6.67 15.03 -27.23
C SER A 191 5.44 14.47 -26.52
N MET A 192 4.95 13.35 -27.00
CA MET A 192 3.78 12.65 -26.44
C MET A 192 4.13 11.17 -26.22
N ARG A 193 3.67 10.62 -25.11
CA ARG A 193 3.65 9.18 -24.84
C ARG A 193 2.23 8.71 -24.64
N LEU A 194 1.86 7.65 -25.35
CA LEU A 194 0.61 6.92 -25.11
C LEU A 194 0.97 5.55 -24.55
N ALA A 195 0.42 5.21 -23.40
CA ALA A 195 0.64 3.94 -22.74
C ALA A 195 -0.68 3.27 -22.40
N GLY A 196 -0.69 1.93 -22.35
CA GLY A 196 -1.86 1.17 -21.96
C GLY A 196 -1.51 -0.20 -21.40
N SER A 197 -2.40 -0.72 -20.56
CA SER A 197 -2.37 -2.06 -19.98
C SER A 197 -3.75 -2.68 -20.07
N LEU A 198 -3.79 -3.96 -20.45
CA LEU A 198 -4.96 -4.82 -20.36
C LEU A 198 -4.52 -6.06 -19.60
N ASP A 199 -5.25 -6.45 -18.57
CA ASP A 199 -4.90 -7.55 -17.69
C ASP A 199 -6.12 -8.41 -17.41
N SER A 200 -6.03 -9.69 -17.75
CA SER A 200 -7.12 -10.67 -17.53
C SER A 200 -6.54 -11.96 -16.98
N ARG A 201 -7.17 -12.52 -15.96
CA ARG A 201 -6.77 -13.75 -15.29
C ARG A 201 -7.96 -14.42 -14.62
N ASP A 202 -8.07 -15.76 -14.75
CA ASP A 202 -9.04 -16.56 -13.99
C ASP A 202 -8.74 -16.48 -12.47
N GLY A 203 -9.74 -16.80 -11.67
CA GLY A 203 -9.63 -16.78 -10.20
C GLY A 203 -8.58 -17.73 -9.64
N TYR A 204 -8.08 -17.40 -8.46
CA TYR A 204 -7.23 -18.31 -7.68
C TYR A 204 -8.04 -19.37 -6.95
N GLY A 205 -9.30 -19.08 -6.61
CA GLY A 205 -10.23 -19.93 -5.93
C GLY A 205 -11.59 -19.93 -6.61
N ASN A 206 -12.53 -20.68 -6.02
CA ASN A 206 -13.90 -20.77 -6.51
C ASN A 206 -14.88 -20.46 -5.38
N ASN A 207 -15.99 -19.85 -5.71
CA ASN A 207 -17.16 -19.89 -4.86
C ASN A 207 -17.84 -21.25 -5.04
N ILE A 208 -17.75 -22.13 -4.04
CA ILE A 208 -18.25 -23.51 -4.11
C ILE A 208 -19.78 -23.54 -4.24
N PHE A 209 -20.49 -22.56 -3.68
CA PHE A 209 -21.94 -22.48 -3.72
C PHE A 209 -22.45 -22.12 -5.13
N THR A 210 -21.88 -21.11 -5.76
CA THR A 210 -22.31 -20.60 -7.06
C THR A 210 -21.59 -21.27 -8.21
N GLY A 211 -20.36 -21.72 -7.99
CA GLY A 211 -19.47 -22.31 -8.99
C GLY A 211 -18.71 -21.28 -9.83
N SER A 212 -18.70 -20.01 -9.41
CA SER A 212 -17.93 -18.94 -10.06
C SER A 212 -16.48 -18.92 -9.59
N ASP A 213 -15.58 -18.39 -10.42
CA ASP A 213 -14.22 -18.03 -10.03
C ASP A 213 -14.25 -16.80 -9.12
N ILE A 214 -13.31 -16.74 -8.18
CA ILE A 214 -13.11 -15.58 -7.29
C ILE A 214 -11.63 -15.19 -7.22
N ASN A 215 -11.37 -13.95 -6.86
CA ASN A 215 -10.03 -13.38 -6.91
C ASN A 215 -9.44 -13.48 -8.34
N ASP A 216 -10.27 -13.32 -9.34
CA ASP A 216 -9.92 -13.15 -10.75
C ASP A 216 -9.40 -11.72 -11.01
N ARG A 217 -9.15 -11.40 -12.25
CA ARG A 217 -8.68 -10.07 -12.66
C ARG A 217 -9.23 -9.73 -14.02
N ASP A 218 -9.91 -8.60 -14.12
CA ASP A 218 -10.24 -7.94 -15.39
C ASP A 218 -10.04 -6.43 -15.22
N ALA A 219 -8.90 -5.94 -15.74
CA ALA A 219 -8.49 -4.56 -15.53
C ALA A 219 -7.93 -3.95 -16.80
N SER A 220 -8.21 -2.68 -17.01
CA SER A 220 -7.64 -1.88 -18.07
C SER A 220 -7.15 -0.52 -17.56
N ALA A 221 -6.06 -0.01 -18.15
CA ALA A 221 -5.56 1.32 -17.85
C ALA A 221 -4.92 1.97 -19.08
N TYR A 222 -5.12 3.27 -19.22
CA TYR A 222 -4.61 4.06 -20.35
C TYR A 222 -4.07 5.38 -19.84
N ARG A 223 -2.94 5.83 -20.42
CA ARG A 223 -2.34 7.12 -20.07
C ARG A 223 -1.83 7.82 -21.32
N ALA A 224 -2.09 9.14 -21.40
CA ALA A 224 -1.50 10.05 -22.37
C ALA A 224 -0.67 11.11 -21.63
N THR A 225 0.61 11.19 -21.93
CA THR A 225 1.55 12.16 -21.36
C THR A 225 2.11 13.05 -22.43
N PHE A 226 2.02 14.37 -22.23
CA PHE A 226 2.60 15.39 -23.10
C PHE A 226 3.70 16.13 -22.36
N VAL A 227 4.85 16.28 -22.96
CA VAL A 227 5.97 17.06 -22.42
C VAL A 227 6.35 18.16 -23.40
N TYR A 228 6.28 19.40 -22.91
CA TYR A 228 6.85 20.55 -23.59
C TYR A 228 8.21 20.89 -22.97
N ASP A 229 9.25 20.82 -23.79
CA ASP A 229 10.64 21.17 -23.46
C ASP A 229 11.33 21.73 -24.70
N ALA A 230 11.41 23.03 -24.81
CA ALA A 230 12.10 23.73 -25.91
C ALA A 230 13.60 23.98 -25.62
N GLY A 231 14.17 23.36 -24.58
CA GLY A 231 15.54 23.63 -24.10
C GLY A 231 15.70 25.01 -23.45
N GLY A 232 14.59 25.65 -23.06
CA GLY A 232 14.53 26.92 -22.38
C GLY A 232 14.30 26.75 -20.85
N PRO A 233 13.94 27.83 -20.15
CA PRO A 233 13.70 27.78 -18.71
C PRO A 233 12.40 27.09 -18.31
N LEU A 234 11.50 26.80 -19.26
CA LEU A 234 10.18 26.22 -19.04
C LEU A 234 10.12 24.79 -19.52
N THR A 235 9.73 23.90 -18.63
CA THR A 235 9.25 22.54 -18.96
C THR A 235 7.83 22.38 -18.42
N ALA A 236 6.95 21.75 -19.20
CA ALA A 236 5.59 21.46 -18.76
C ALA A 236 5.25 20.00 -19.12
N THR A 237 4.70 19.27 -18.16
CA THR A 237 4.23 17.90 -18.33
C THR A 237 2.75 17.82 -18.00
N LEU A 238 1.94 17.39 -18.97
CA LEU A 238 0.52 17.09 -18.77
C LEU A 238 0.32 15.60 -18.94
N SER A 239 -0.23 14.94 -17.91
CA SER A 239 -0.62 13.53 -17.93
C SER A 239 -2.11 13.40 -17.69
N ALA A 240 -2.78 12.53 -18.44
CA ALA A 240 -4.16 12.14 -18.22
C ALA A 240 -4.24 10.61 -18.25
N GLN A 241 -4.75 10.02 -17.19
CA GLN A 241 -4.89 8.58 -16.99
C GLN A 241 -6.35 8.22 -16.71
N TYR A 242 -6.77 7.08 -17.23
CA TYR A 242 -8.02 6.40 -16.88
C TYR A 242 -7.70 4.95 -16.54
N TYR A 243 -8.40 4.37 -15.59
CA TYR A 243 -8.34 2.96 -15.24
C TYR A 243 -9.75 2.43 -14.92
N GLU A 244 -9.93 1.13 -15.11
CA GLU A 244 -11.18 0.42 -14.86
C GLU A 244 -10.87 -1.02 -14.43
N GLU A 245 -11.60 -1.52 -13.44
CA GLU A 245 -11.60 -2.91 -12.98
C GLU A 245 -13.05 -3.37 -12.82
N ASP A 246 -13.40 -4.53 -13.38
CA ASP A 246 -14.71 -5.19 -13.26
C ASP A 246 -14.46 -6.68 -13.07
N ASP A 247 -14.29 -7.11 -11.83
CA ASP A 247 -13.90 -8.48 -11.49
C ASP A 247 -14.50 -8.94 -10.15
N ASN A 248 -14.23 -10.18 -9.74
CA ASN A 248 -14.61 -10.74 -8.45
C ASN A 248 -13.42 -10.79 -7.48
N ASN A 249 -12.52 -9.82 -7.58
CA ASN A 249 -11.37 -9.70 -6.71
C ASN A 249 -11.79 -9.20 -5.30
N TYR A 250 -10.87 -9.28 -4.34
CA TYR A 250 -11.07 -8.90 -2.95
C TYR A 250 -12.15 -9.69 -2.21
N ALA A 251 -12.44 -10.92 -2.65
CA ALA A 251 -13.34 -11.82 -1.95
C ALA A 251 -12.80 -12.19 -0.57
N PHE A 252 -13.66 -12.18 0.44
CA PHE A 252 -13.27 -12.61 1.77
C PHE A 252 -13.35 -14.13 1.91
N SER A 253 -12.21 -14.72 2.30
CA SER A 253 -12.14 -16.12 2.70
C SER A 253 -12.57 -16.28 4.17
N TYR A 254 -13.27 -17.37 4.46
CA TYR A 254 -13.67 -17.75 5.80
C TYR A 254 -12.64 -18.68 6.43
N PHE A 255 -12.07 -18.28 7.57
CA PHE A 255 -11.02 -19.06 8.31
C PHE A 255 -11.53 -19.76 9.56
N GLY A 256 -12.83 -19.83 9.75
CA GLY A 256 -13.46 -20.45 10.89
C GLY A 256 -14.01 -19.44 11.91
N GLN A 257 -14.56 -19.95 12.99
CA GLN A 257 -15.05 -19.16 14.09
C GLN A 257 -13.91 -18.81 15.06
N SER A 258 -13.95 -17.65 15.68
CA SER A 258 -12.97 -17.27 16.71
C SER A 258 -13.13 -18.12 17.98
N GLU A 259 -12.01 -18.53 18.58
CA GLU A 259 -12.02 -19.30 19.82
C GLU A 259 -12.60 -18.46 20.98
N GLY A 260 -13.52 -19.04 21.73
CA GLY A 260 -14.17 -18.38 22.88
C GLY A 260 -15.44 -17.62 22.54
N SER A 261 -15.87 -17.61 21.27
CA SER A 261 -17.08 -16.94 20.79
C SER A 261 -18.41 -17.56 21.28
N SER A 262 -18.43 -18.29 22.38
CA SER A 262 -19.66 -18.74 23.04
C SER A 262 -20.40 -17.60 23.77
N ILE A 263 -20.43 -16.41 23.14
CA ILE A 263 -21.20 -15.30 23.67
C ILE A 263 -22.67 -15.62 23.44
N PRO A 264 -23.49 -15.61 24.49
CA PRO A 264 -24.91 -15.46 24.28
C PRO A 264 -25.06 -14.07 23.62
N VAL A 265 -25.21 -14.03 22.32
CA VAL A 265 -25.72 -12.85 21.63
C VAL A 265 -26.89 -12.35 22.49
N PRO A 266 -27.09 -11.05 22.75
CA PRO A 266 -28.18 -10.55 23.54
C PRO A 266 -29.53 -11.14 23.15
N PHE A 267 -29.60 -11.78 21.99
CA PHE A 267 -30.75 -12.43 21.38
C PHE A 267 -30.68 -13.98 21.35
N GLY A 268 -29.65 -14.59 21.90
CA GLY A 268 -29.65 -16.01 22.27
C GLY A 268 -29.60 -17.04 21.15
N VAL A 269 -29.23 -16.65 19.93
CA VAL A 269 -29.11 -17.57 18.81
C VAL A 269 -27.69 -17.50 18.22
N PRO A 270 -26.86 -18.55 18.33
CA PRO A 270 -25.73 -18.69 17.44
C PRO A 270 -26.29 -18.68 16.03
N ILE A 271 -25.90 -17.73 15.20
CA ILE A 271 -26.34 -17.60 13.79
C ILE A 271 -26.16 -18.94 13.06
N LEU A 272 -25.15 -19.68 13.41
CA LEU A 272 -24.79 -20.97 12.84
C LEU A 272 -25.05 -22.17 13.75
N GLY A 273 -25.80 -22.01 14.88
CA GLY A 273 -26.30 -23.08 15.70
C GLY A 273 -25.25 -24.02 16.29
N GLY A 274 -24.01 -23.58 16.48
CA GLY A 274 -22.90 -24.44 16.90
C GLY A 274 -22.55 -25.53 15.88
N ASN A 275 -23.28 -25.61 14.78
CA ASN A 275 -22.89 -26.32 13.59
C ASN A 275 -22.39 -25.26 12.63
N THR A 276 -21.20 -25.37 12.16
CA THR A 276 -20.62 -24.70 11.04
C THR A 276 -21.47 -24.95 9.77
N VAL A 277 -22.63 -24.32 9.72
CA VAL A 277 -23.43 -24.25 8.50
C VAL A 277 -22.56 -23.49 7.52
N GLY A 278 -22.27 -24.12 6.36
CA GLY A 278 -21.45 -23.50 5.35
C GLY A 278 -19.95 -23.55 5.58
N MET A 279 -19.45 -24.41 6.46
CA MET A 279 -18.00 -24.66 6.45
C MET A 279 -17.53 -25.07 5.08
N VAL A 280 -16.62 -24.29 4.58
CA VAL A 280 -15.96 -24.44 3.31
C VAL A 280 -15.42 -25.85 3.16
N GLY A 281 -15.99 -26.61 2.28
CA GLY A 281 -15.44 -27.89 1.84
C GLY A 281 -14.37 -27.73 0.76
N GLY A 282 -13.68 -26.57 0.69
CA GLY A 282 -12.72 -26.21 -0.35
C GLY A 282 -11.31 -26.04 0.18
N GLY A 283 -10.43 -25.52 -0.67
CA GLY A 283 -9.06 -25.15 -0.36
C GLY A 283 -8.96 -23.79 0.34
N PHE A 284 -7.74 -23.37 0.66
CA PHE A 284 -7.42 -22.11 1.31
C PHE A 284 -7.93 -20.87 0.53
N TYR A 285 -8.00 -20.99 -0.79
CA TYR A 285 -8.40 -19.91 -1.71
C TYR A 285 -9.89 -19.93 -2.06
N ASP A 286 -10.63 -20.95 -1.64
CA ASP A 286 -12.07 -21.09 -1.98
C ASP A 286 -12.93 -20.36 -0.94
N ILE A 287 -14.13 -19.92 -1.39
CA ILE A 287 -15.21 -19.46 -0.52
C ILE A 287 -16.47 -20.33 -0.71
N ASN A 288 -17.41 -20.25 0.20
CA ASN A 288 -18.71 -20.92 0.09
C ASN A 288 -19.80 -19.91 0.45
N SER A 289 -20.02 -18.94 -0.41
CA SER A 289 -20.89 -17.78 -0.19
C SER A 289 -22.13 -17.87 -1.09
N ASP A 290 -23.31 -17.55 -0.54
CA ASP A 290 -24.53 -17.42 -1.33
C ASP A 290 -24.57 -16.09 -2.14
N GLN A 291 -23.59 -15.22 -1.94
CA GLN A 291 -23.40 -13.98 -2.67
C GLN A 291 -22.19 -14.07 -3.60
N GLU A 292 -22.32 -13.45 -4.79
CA GLU A 292 -21.18 -13.26 -5.69
C GLU A 292 -20.41 -12.01 -5.26
N PRO A 293 -19.10 -12.12 -5.00
CA PRO A 293 -18.25 -10.96 -4.87
C PRO A 293 -18.31 -10.09 -6.13
N ILE A 294 -18.28 -8.79 -5.98
CA ILE A 294 -18.18 -7.82 -7.08
C ILE A 294 -17.18 -6.76 -6.68
N ASN A 295 -16.26 -6.45 -7.59
CA ASN A 295 -15.38 -5.30 -7.50
C ASN A 295 -15.49 -4.55 -8.84
N ASP A 296 -16.23 -3.45 -8.82
CA ASP A 296 -16.37 -2.53 -9.94
C ASP A 296 -15.78 -1.19 -9.51
N ARG A 297 -14.71 -0.79 -10.17
CA ARG A 297 -13.97 0.42 -9.83
C ARG A 297 -13.39 1.07 -11.07
N ASP A 298 -13.66 2.34 -11.25
CA ASP A 298 -13.00 3.15 -12.26
C ASP A 298 -12.53 4.50 -11.72
N GLY A 299 -11.67 5.15 -12.48
CA GLY A 299 -11.21 6.48 -12.09
C GLY A 299 -10.29 7.11 -13.12
N GLN A 300 -10.09 8.39 -12.93
CA GLN A 300 -9.22 9.20 -13.76
C GLN A 300 -8.32 10.10 -12.93
N LEU A 301 -7.11 10.35 -13.43
CA LEU A 301 -6.15 11.28 -12.85
C LEU A 301 -5.60 12.18 -13.95
N ILE A 302 -5.78 13.50 -13.80
CA ILE A 302 -5.15 14.52 -14.65
C ILE A 302 -4.12 15.26 -13.80
N ASN A 303 -2.88 15.29 -14.25
CA ASN A 303 -1.77 15.97 -13.56
C ASN A 303 -1.03 16.89 -14.52
N LEU A 304 -0.89 18.17 -14.16
CA LEU A 304 -0.10 19.17 -14.85
C LEU A 304 1.04 19.63 -13.95
N THR A 305 2.26 19.31 -14.35
CA THR A 305 3.49 19.82 -13.71
C THR A 305 4.13 20.86 -14.59
N ILE A 306 4.44 22.02 -14.04
CA ILE A 306 5.17 23.11 -14.68
C ILE A 306 6.42 23.40 -13.88
N ASP A 307 7.59 23.27 -14.52
CA ASP A 307 8.88 23.63 -13.96
C ASP A 307 9.41 24.88 -14.70
N TYR A 308 9.80 25.90 -13.94
CA TYR A 308 10.33 27.14 -14.49
C TYR A 308 11.61 27.57 -13.77
N ALA A 309 12.73 27.59 -14.46
CA ALA A 309 14.02 28.06 -13.96
C ALA A 309 14.18 29.56 -14.23
N PHE A 310 14.04 30.41 -13.19
CA PHE A 310 14.28 31.85 -13.32
C PHE A 310 15.75 32.17 -13.64
N ASN A 311 16.65 31.39 -13.04
CA ASN A 311 18.09 31.41 -13.24
C ASN A 311 18.71 30.18 -12.55
N ASP A 312 20.03 30.07 -12.56
CA ASP A 312 20.78 28.92 -11.96
C ASP A 312 20.53 28.71 -10.44
N ARG A 313 19.87 29.63 -9.75
CA ARG A 313 19.62 29.55 -8.32
C ARG A 313 18.16 29.43 -7.93
N TRP A 314 17.26 29.92 -8.74
CA TRP A 314 15.85 30.00 -8.41
C TRP A 314 15.02 29.24 -9.45
N SER A 315 14.17 28.36 -8.94
CA SER A 315 13.14 27.70 -9.76
C SER A 315 11.79 27.70 -9.06
N LEU A 316 10.76 27.58 -9.87
CA LEU A 316 9.38 27.37 -9.45
C LEU A 316 8.91 26.05 -10.05
N LYS A 317 8.26 25.22 -9.24
CA LYS A 317 7.48 24.07 -9.69
C LYS A 317 6.03 24.27 -9.27
N SER A 318 5.10 24.01 -10.20
CA SER A 318 3.67 23.97 -9.95
C SER A 318 3.17 22.58 -10.29
N ILE A 319 2.42 21.95 -9.37
CA ILE A 319 1.73 20.68 -9.57
C ILE A 319 0.25 20.94 -9.39
N THR A 320 -0.54 20.67 -10.42
CA THR A 320 -2.01 20.79 -10.42
C THR A 320 -2.59 19.43 -10.75
N SER A 321 -3.43 18.88 -9.90
CA SER A 321 -4.06 17.57 -10.12
C SER A 321 -5.57 17.66 -9.96
N SER A 322 -6.28 16.86 -10.74
CA SER A 322 -7.70 16.57 -10.56
C SER A 322 -7.89 15.08 -10.71
N GLN A 323 -8.63 14.48 -9.79
CA GLN A 323 -8.85 13.05 -9.74
C GLN A 323 -10.31 12.75 -9.42
N SER A 324 -10.88 11.76 -10.09
CA SER A 324 -12.15 11.15 -9.72
C SER A 324 -12.00 9.64 -9.58
N MET A 325 -12.80 9.04 -8.71
CA MET A 325 -12.90 7.61 -8.51
C MET A 325 -14.34 7.26 -8.15
N ASP A 326 -14.88 6.29 -8.86
CA ASP A 326 -16.13 5.62 -8.54
C ASP A 326 -15.85 4.16 -8.21
N ARG A 327 -16.50 3.64 -7.17
CA ARG A 327 -16.32 2.27 -6.73
C ARG A 327 -17.61 1.68 -6.19
N PHE A 328 -17.89 0.45 -6.61
CA PHE A 328 -18.85 -0.43 -5.98
C PHE A 328 -18.21 -1.77 -5.65
N LEU A 329 -18.25 -2.15 -4.38
CA LEU A 329 -17.82 -3.47 -3.92
C LEU A 329 -18.98 -4.18 -3.25
N ARG A 330 -19.12 -5.47 -3.54
CA ARG A 330 -20.00 -6.39 -2.82
C ARG A 330 -19.22 -7.55 -2.30
N ASP A 331 -19.45 -7.89 -1.06
CA ASP A 331 -19.06 -9.17 -0.47
C ASP A 331 -20.21 -9.76 0.35
N ASP A 332 -19.96 -10.94 0.91
CA ASP A 332 -20.88 -11.61 1.79
C ASP A 332 -20.49 -11.33 3.24
N LEU A 333 -21.36 -10.67 3.99
CA LEU A 333 -21.08 -10.26 5.35
C LEU A 333 -20.92 -11.44 6.32
N ASP A 334 -21.65 -12.54 6.11
CA ASP A 334 -21.53 -13.74 6.94
C ASP A 334 -20.55 -14.76 6.35
N SER A 335 -20.04 -14.53 5.13
CA SER A 335 -19.04 -15.36 4.42
C SER A 335 -19.39 -16.85 4.34
N THR A 336 -20.70 -17.18 4.29
CA THR A 336 -21.20 -18.57 4.26
C THR A 336 -22.29 -18.76 3.19
N ASP A 337 -22.75 -20.02 3.00
CA ASP A 337 -23.88 -20.34 2.11
C ASP A 337 -25.26 -20.09 2.75
N ALA A 338 -25.28 -19.49 3.95
CA ALA A 338 -26.49 -19.17 4.66
C ALA A 338 -26.93 -17.74 4.36
N ASN A 339 -28.05 -17.57 3.69
CA ASN A 339 -28.60 -16.24 3.43
C ASN A 339 -29.14 -15.60 4.73
N LEU A 340 -28.23 -15.05 5.54
CA LEU A 340 -28.56 -14.42 6.83
C LEU A 340 -28.49 -12.89 6.75
N PHE A 341 -27.43 -12.33 6.19
CA PHE A 341 -27.24 -10.90 5.94
C PHE A 341 -26.87 -10.60 4.49
N GLY A 342 -26.70 -11.62 3.71
CA GLY A 342 -26.53 -11.72 2.28
C GLY A 342 -25.52 -10.76 1.66
N GLN A 343 -25.72 -9.49 1.67
CA GLN A 343 -24.92 -8.55 0.91
C GLN A 343 -24.37 -7.44 1.79
N ASN A 344 -23.07 -7.21 1.69
CA ASN A 344 -22.42 -6.03 2.22
C ASN A 344 -21.94 -5.20 1.03
N ASN A 345 -22.64 -4.11 0.75
CA ASN A 345 -22.34 -3.27 -0.40
C ASN A 345 -21.67 -1.98 0.07
N TYR A 346 -20.51 -1.69 -0.53
CA TYR A 346 -19.78 -0.43 -0.36
C TYR A 346 -19.87 0.35 -1.65
N THR A 347 -20.36 1.58 -1.57
CA THR A 347 -20.24 2.57 -2.65
C THR A 347 -19.35 3.70 -2.19
N GLU A 348 -18.43 4.11 -3.01
CA GLU A 348 -17.53 5.23 -2.74
C GLU A 348 -17.36 6.03 -4.02
N GLU A 349 -17.62 7.35 -3.94
CA GLU A 349 -17.39 8.29 -5.03
C GLU A 349 -16.51 9.42 -4.47
N SER A 350 -15.44 9.76 -5.17
CA SER A 350 -14.50 10.79 -4.74
C SER A 350 -14.08 11.66 -5.92
N ASP A 351 -14.31 12.96 -5.79
CA ASP A 351 -13.77 13.98 -6.69
C ASP A 351 -12.81 14.87 -5.93
N SER A 352 -11.56 14.99 -6.39
CA SER A 352 -10.54 15.78 -5.72
C SER A 352 -9.77 16.70 -6.65
N PHE A 353 -9.31 17.81 -6.08
CA PHE A 353 -8.43 18.77 -6.71
C PHE A 353 -7.26 19.13 -5.80
N GLY A 354 -6.05 19.14 -6.35
CA GLY A 354 -4.83 19.51 -5.67
C GLY A 354 -4.04 20.58 -6.42
N GLN A 355 -3.49 21.55 -5.70
CA GLN A 355 -2.58 22.55 -6.23
C GLN A 355 -1.41 22.73 -5.30
N GLU A 356 -0.19 22.52 -5.79
CA GLU A 356 1.02 22.81 -5.04
C GLU A 356 1.93 23.75 -5.82
N LEU A 357 2.47 24.77 -5.14
CA LEU A 357 3.48 25.69 -5.66
C LEU A 357 4.73 25.57 -4.82
N ILE A 358 5.86 25.25 -5.45
CA ILE A 358 7.14 25.02 -4.80
C ILE A 358 8.17 25.98 -5.38
N VAL A 359 8.82 26.75 -4.51
CA VAL A 359 9.96 27.62 -4.88
C VAL A 359 11.22 27.01 -4.31
N ASN A 360 12.19 26.79 -5.17
CA ASN A 360 13.53 26.33 -4.80
C ASN A 360 14.55 27.45 -4.97
N TYR A 361 15.43 27.57 -3.98
CA TYR A 361 16.65 28.37 -4.04
C TYR A 361 17.86 27.50 -3.77
N SER A 362 18.88 27.57 -4.61
CA SER A 362 20.11 26.80 -4.43
C SER A 362 21.34 27.72 -4.53
N SER A 363 22.28 27.51 -3.63
CA SER A 363 23.59 28.14 -3.65
C SER A 363 24.64 27.16 -3.13
N ASN A 364 25.93 27.55 -3.14
CA ASN A 364 27.03 26.68 -2.71
C ASN A 364 26.93 26.15 -1.28
N ARG A 365 26.13 26.77 -0.40
CA ARG A 365 26.00 26.39 1.01
C ARG A 365 24.59 26.33 1.54
N LEU A 366 23.63 26.77 0.78
CA LEU A 366 22.26 26.86 1.26
C LEU A 366 21.32 26.48 0.12
N ASP A 367 20.54 25.43 0.35
CA ASP A 367 19.41 25.06 -0.47
C ASP A 367 18.13 25.24 0.33
N VAL A 368 17.18 25.99 -0.21
CA VAL A 368 15.88 26.22 0.43
C VAL A 368 14.78 25.76 -0.51
N LEU A 369 13.89 24.96 0.02
CA LEU A 369 12.64 24.57 -0.60
C LEU A 369 11.51 25.18 0.23
N SER A 370 10.57 25.85 -0.42
CA SER A 370 9.39 26.36 0.24
C SER A 370 8.17 26.14 -0.64
N GLY A 371 7.03 25.85 -0.06
CA GLY A 371 5.83 25.61 -0.84
C GLY A 371 4.56 25.95 -0.08
N VAL A 372 3.51 26.08 -0.87
CA VAL A 372 2.12 26.14 -0.42
C VAL A 372 1.30 25.12 -1.18
N MET A 373 0.40 24.45 -0.46
CA MET A 373 -0.48 23.42 -1.00
C MET A 373 -1.92 23.76 -0.64
N TYR A 374 -2.81 23.56 -1.58
CA TYR A 374 -4.25 23.49 -1.41
C TYR A 374 -4.77 22.14 -1.89
N PHE A 375 -5.73 21.58 -1.19
CA PHE A 375 -6.40 20.33 -1.55
C PHE A 375 -7.87 20.44 -1.15
N GLU A 376 -8.75 19.99 -2.03
CA GLU A 376 -10.16 19.79 -1.75
C GLU A 376 -10.62 18.44 -2.27
N GLU A 377 -11.62 17.88 -1.62
CA GLU A 377 -12.23 16.62 -2.00
C GLU A 377 -13.68 16.57 -1.57
N ASP A 378 -14.55 16.21 -2.51
CA ASP A 378 -15.93 15.84 -2.29
C ASP A 378 -16.01 14.31 -2.26
N LEU A 379 -16.36 13.75 -1.11
CA LEU A 379 -16.41 12.31 -0.87
C LEU A 379 -17.81 11.87 -0.51
N TYR A 380 -18.39 10.96 -1.29
CA TYR A 380 -19.58 10.21 -0.91
C TYR A 380 -19.22 8.79 -0.49
N GLY A 381 -19.83 8.29 0.58
CA GLY A 381 -19.68 6.94 1.06
C GLY A 381 -20.98 6.30 1.49
N GLU A 382 -21.22 5.04 1.07
CA GLU A 382 -22.37 4.24 1.49
C GLU A 382 -21.93 2.83 1.89
N VAL A 383 -22.38 2.36 3.06
CA VAL A 383 -22.37 0.96 3.46
C VAL A 383 -23.81 0.51 3.60
N ARG A 384 -24.23 -0.45 2.76
CA ARG A 384 -25.62 -0.93 2.73
C ARG A 384 -25.67 -2.44 2.88
N VAL A 385 -26.38 -2.91 3.91
CA VAL A 385 -26.68 -4.33 4.16
C VAL A 385 -28.19 -4.55 4.12
N PRO A 386 -28.75 -5.16 3.04
CA PRO A 386 -30.15 -5.55 3.01
C PRO A 386 -30.48 -6.58 4.08
N LEU A 387 -31.56 -6.35 4.83
CA LEU A 387 -31.98 -7.23 5.93
C LEU A 387 -32.88 -8.35 5.37
N THR A 388 -32.27 -9.45 4.95
CA THR A 388 -33.00 -10.53 4.25
C THR A 388 -33.62 -11.57 5.20
N ASN A 389 -32.90 -11.99 6.23
CA ASN A 389 -33.36 -13.04 7.17
C ASN A 389 -33.16 -12.67 8.65
N LEU A 390 -33.25 -11.39 8.99
CA LEU A 390 -33.04 -10.92 10.35
C LEU A 390 -34.03 -11.53 11.37
N CYS A 391 -35.23 -11.95 10.92
CA CYS A 391 -36.16 -12.66 11.80
C CYS A 391 -35.56 -13.95 12.37
N PHE A 392 -34.75 -14.66 11.58
CA PHE A 392 -34.09 -15.90 12.03
C PHE A 392 -33.15 -15.65 13.19
N LEU A 393 -32.57 -14.47 13.21
CA LEU A 393 -31.62 -14.06 14.22
C LEU A 393 -32.27 -13.52 15.48
N LEU A 394 -33.24 -12.60 15.30
CA LEU A 394 -33.82 -11.86 16.42
C LEU A 394 -35.06 -12.55 17.04
N ALA A 395 -35.84 -13.22 16.21
CA ALA A 395 -37.09 -13.86 16.62
C ALA A 395 -37.45 -15.04 15.69
N PRO A 396 -36.76 -16.20 15.75
CA PRO A 396 -36.99 -17.32 14.84
C PRO A 396 -38.44 -17.79 14.75
N GLU A 397 -39.18 -17.70 15.85
CA GLU A 397 -40.59 -18.04 15.91
C GLU A 397 -41.50 -17.04 15.17
N ALA A 398 -41.00 -15.86 14.88
CA ALA A 398 -41.72 -14.84 14.14
C ALA A 398 -41.53 -14.95 12.60
N CYS A 399 -40.54 -15.72 12.12
CA CYS A 399 -40.34 -15.94 10.69
C CYS A 399 -41.59 -16.50 10.02
N GLY A 400 -41.97 -15.93 8.86
CA GLY A 400 -43.19 -16.24 8.16
C GLY A 400 -44.47 -15.64 8.77
N THR A 401 -44.32 -14.72 9.68
CA THR A 401 -45.40 -13.89 10.22
C THR A 401 -45.19 -12.43 9.81
N PRO A 402 -46.23 -11.56 9.92
CA PRO A 402 -46.05 -10.12 9.64
C PRO A 402 -44.96 -9.44 10.46
N VAL A 403 -44.62 -9.95 11.65
CA VAL A 403 -43.49 -9.46 12.46
C VAL A 403 -42.17 -9.89 11.85
N GLY A 404 -42.05 -11.14 11.41
CA GLY A 404 -40.87 -11.63 10.71
C GLY A 404 -40.68 -10.92 9.36
N ASP A 405 -41.78 -10.70 8.62
CA ASP A 405 -41.70 -9.94 7.36
C ASP A 405 -41.24 -8.50 7.60
N PHE A 406 -41.62 -7.88 8.73
CA PHE A 406 -41.14 -6.55 9.12
C PHE A 406 -39.63 -6.57 9.46
N LEU A 407 -39.17 -7.59 10.21
CA LEU A 407 -37.75 -7.75 10.55
C LEU A 407 -36.89 -8.03 9.32
N ASN A 408 -37.43 -8.71 8.31
CA ASN A 408 -36.76 -9.06 7.06
C ASN A 408 -36.96 -8.01 5.95
N GLY A 409 -37.41 -6.81 6.28
CA GLY A 409 -37.57 -5.72 5.32
C GLY A 409 -36.65 -4.57 5.61
N GLY A 410 -36.18 -3.93 4.55
CA GLY A 410 -35.35 -2.73 4.70
C GLY A 410 -33.84 -3.01 4.72
N ASN A 411 -33.10 -2.08 5.31
CA ASN A 411 -31.65 -2.08 5.28
C ASN A 411 -31.06 -1.72 6.65
N TYR A 412 -29.83 -2.14 6.89
CA TYR A 412 -28.84 -1.37 7.61
C TYR A 412 -28.14 -0.49 6.58
N LEU A 413 -28.11 0.80 6.80
CA LEU A 413 -27.54 1.78 5.88
C LEU A 413 -26.77 2.82 6.67
N GLN A 414 -25.55 3.05 6.27
CA GLN A 414 -24.72 4.16 6.73
C GLN A 414 -24.24 4.89 5.49
N ASP A 415 -24.67 6.13 5.29
CA ASP A 415 -24.33 6.92 4.11
C ASP A 415 -24.00 8.36 4.47
N GLY A 416 -23.24 9.03 3.62
CA GLY A 416 -22.97 10.45 3.80
C GLY A 416 -21.99 11.03 2.80
N ASP A 417 -22.09 12.35 2.70
CA ASP A 417 -21.15 13.21 1.98
C ASP A 417 -20.19 13.85 2.98
N VAL A 418 -18.91 13.95 2.62
CA VAL A 418 -17.87 14.62 3.40
C VAL A 418 -17.06 15.53 2.50
N ASP A 419 -17.23 16.84 2.67
CA ASP A 419 -16.41 17.86 2.02
C ASP A 419 -15.12 18.05 2.84
N ILE A 420 -13.97 17.96 2.21
CA ILE A 420 -12.64 18.08 2.82
C ILE A 420 -11.92 19.27 2.17
N GLU A 421 -11.51 20.24 2.96
CA GLU A 421 -10.62 21.33 2.53
C GLU A 421 -9.33 21.31 3.36
N ALA A 422 -8.17 21.28 2.70
CA ALA A 422 -6.89 21.32 3.38
C ALA A 422 -5.93 22.31 2.70
N TRP A 423 -5.12 22.99 3.50
CA TRP A 423 -4.01 23.78 2.99
C TRP A 423 -2.79 23.67 3.92
N GLY A 424 -1.62 23.84 3.33
CA GLY A 424 -0.37 23.79 4.06
C GLY A 424 0.65 24.78 3.49
N ALA A 425 1.51 25.28 4.36
CA ALA A 425 2.66 26.08 3.98
C ALA A 425 3.91 25.54 4.67
N TYR A 426 4.97 25.34 3.91
CA TYR A 426 6.17 24.73 4.44
C TYR A 426 7.46 25.36 3.90
N VAL A 427 8.52 25.20 4.67
CA VAL A 427 9.88 25.57 4.29
C VAL A 427 10.85 24.52 4.83
N GLU A 428 11.80 24.14 4.03
CA GLU A 428 12.94 23.32 4.44
C GLU A 428 14.23 23.93 3.90
N ALA A 429 15.22 24.10 4.77
CA ALA A 429 16.53 24.64 4.43
C ALA A 429 17.61 23.60 4.74
N ASN A 430 18.45 23.30 3.77
CA ASN A 430 19.69 22.54 3.96
C ASN A 430 20.88 23.50 3.94
N TYR A 431 21.60 23.59 5.05
CA TYR A 431 22.76 24.48 5.21
C TYR A 431 24.04 23.70 5.44
N SER A 432 25.00 23.85 4.52
CA SER A 432 26.36 23.31 4.64
C SER A 432 27.18 24.16 5.60
N ILE A 433 27.30 23.68 6.85
CA ILE A 433 28.13 24.33 7.90
C ILE A 433 29.61 24.28 7.48
N SER A 434 30.02 23.14 6.89
CA SER A 434 31.36 22.92 6.35
C SER A 434 31.27 21.87 5.23
N ASP A 435 32.39 21.53 4.60
CA ASP A 435 32.45 20.47 3.57
C ASP A 435 32.02 19.07 4.09
N LYS A 436 31.96 18.91 5.42
CA LYS A 436 31.60 17.61 6.05
C LYS A 436 30.32 17.63 6.86
N TRP A 437 29.85 18.78 7.24
CA TRP A 437 28.70 18.94 8.12
C TRP A 437 27.63 19.77 7.46
N SER A 438 26.41 19.28 7.43
CA SER A 438 25.23 20.05 7.08
C SER A 438 24.09 19.83 8.07
N VAL A 439 23.16 20.75 8.07
CA VAL A 439 21.92 20.67 8.84
C VAL A 439 20.75 20.96 7.93
N ILE A 440 19.74 20.11 8.01
CA ILE A 440 18.43 20.33 7.39
C ILE A 440 17.48 20.75 8.50
N ALA A 441 16.76 21.84 8.29
CA ALA A 441 15.70 22.29 9.18
C ALA A 441 14.45 22.58 8.37
N GLY A 442 13.36 21.98 8.74
CA GLY A 442 12.07 22.08 8.08
C GLY A 442 10.95 22.41 9.05
N LEU A 443 9.94 23.08 8.56
CA LEU A 443 8.72 23.41 9.29
C LEU A 443 7.56 23.48 8.32
N ARG A 444 6.43 22.89 8.69
CA ARG A 444 5.18 23.00 7.95
C ARG A 444 4.04 23.33 8.92
N TYR A 445 3.19 24.23 8.49
CA TYR A 445 1.89 24.47 9.09
C TYR A 445 0.82 23.84 8.21
N ASN A 446 -0.09 23.10 8.82
CA ASN A 446 -1.22 22.43 8.19
C ASN A 446 -2.53 22.96 8.78
N TYR A 447 -3.55 23.05 7.94
CA TYR A 447 -4.93 23.27 8.32
C TYR A 447 -5.83 22.36 7.49
N GLU A 448 -6.80 21.74 8.14
CA GLU A 448 -7.81 20.91 7.48
C GLU A 448 -9.18 21.16 8.13
N GLU A 449 -10.20 21.23 7.30
CA GLU A 449 -11.59 21.32 7.70
C GLU A 449 -12.38 20.22 6.99
N ARG A 450 -13.32 19.61 7.70
CA ARG A 450 -14.27 18.64 7.15
C ARG A 450 -15.69 19.04 7.54
N ASP A 451 -16.61 18.95 6.57
CA ASP A 451 -18.04 19.15 6.75
C ASP A 451 -18.78 17.91 6.25
N GLY A 452 -19.39 17.15 7.17
CA GLY A 452 -20.00 15.86 6.88
C GLY A 452 -21.51 15.89 7.13
N THR A 453 -22.29 15.42 6.15
CA THR A 453 -23.72 15.18 6.26
C THR A 453 -24.04 13.74 5.89
N GLY A 454 -25.05 13.16 6.52
CA GLY A 454 -25.41 11.77 6.20
C GLY A 454 -26.51 11.23 7.05
N SER A 455 -26.64 9.90 7.05
CA SER A 455 -27.64 9.22 7.86
C SER A 455 -27.19 7.84 8.31
N PHE A 456 -27.66 7.44 9.47
CA PHE A 456 -27.65 6.07 9.95
C PHE A 456 -29.09 5.55 10.00
N ILE A 457 -29.37 4.49 9.24
CA ILE A 457 -30.70 3.89 9.11
C ILE A 457 -30.62 2.42 9.48
N PHE A 458 -31.49 1.98 10.40
CA PHE A 458 -31.69 0.58 10.70
C PHE A 458 -33.19 0.29 10.71
N ASP A 459 -33.67 -0.17 9.56
CA ASP A 459 -35.11 -0.32 9.29
C ASP A 459 -35.81 -1.33 10.23
N ALA A 460 -35.09 -2.39 10.63
CA ALA A 460 -35.64 -3.42 11.53
C ALA A 460 -36.12 -2.87 12.88
N ILE A 461 -35.62 -1.74 13.33
CA ILE A 461 -36.05 -1.07 14.55
C ILE A 461 -36.62 0.33 14.26
N SER A 462 -36.88 0.63 12.99
CA SER A 462 -37.38 1.94 12.55
C SER A 462 -36.48 3.10 13.00
N LEU A 463 -35.18 2.87 13.08
CA LEU A 463 -34.19 3.88 13.42
C LEU A 463 -33.79 4.64 12.15
N ASN A 464 -33.83 5.95 12.22
CA ASN A 464 -33.29 6.85 11.21
C ASN A 464 -32.72 8.09 11.90
N VAL A 465 -31.40 8.22 11.88
CA VAL A 465 -30.66 9.29 12.56
C VAL A 465 -29.88 10.09 11.53
N PRO A 466 -30.34 11.28 11.13
CA PRO A 466 -29.55 12.15 10.29
C PRO A 466 -28.35 12.69 11.05
N THR A 467 -27.22 12.78 10.36
CA THR A 467 -25.97 13.31 10.89
C THR A 467 -25.57 14.60 10.16
N ASN A 468 -24.98 15.51 10.91
CA ASN A 468 -24.41 16.74 10.38
C ASN A 468 -23.30 17.18 11.34
N GLN A 469 -22.06 17.09 10.88
CA GLN A 469 -20.87 17.31 11.69
C GLN A 469 -19.91 18.22 10.93
N ARG A 470 -19.21 19.08 11.67
CA ARG A 470 -18.14 19.91 11.13
C ARG A 470 -17.03 20.02 12.14
N ALA A 471 -15.79 19.86 11.67
CA ALA A 471 -14.62 20.01 12.49
C ALA A 471 -13.45 20.56 11.70
N SER A 472 -12.50 21.18 12.40
CA SER A 472 -11.26 21.65 11.78
C SER A 472 -10.09 21.47 12.73
N TRP A 473 -8.95 21.12 12.14
CA TRP A 473 -7.70 20.87 12.87
C TRP A 473 -6.55 21.63 12.25
N ASN A 474 -5.54 21.89 13.02
CA ASN A 474 -4.30 22.47 12.53
C ASN A 474 -3.12 21.89 13.31
N ASP A 475 -1.98 21.82 12.65
CA ASP A 475 -0.78 21.29 13.26
C ASP A 475 0.48 21.93 12.67
N LEU A 476 1.58 21.86 13.44
CA LEU A 476 2.88 22.39 13.08
C LEU A 476 3.93 21.28 13.16
N THR A 477 4.36 20.78 12.02
CA THR A 477 5.26 19.63 11.89
C THR A 477 6.73 20.07 11.64
N PRO A 478 7.59 20.11 12.66
CA PRO A 478 9.00 20.41 12.52
C PRO A 478 9.81 19.18 12.05
N ARG A 479 10.96 19.45 11.44
CA ARG A 479 12.02 18.48 11.16
C ARG A 479 13.37 19.12 11.39
N ILE A 480 14.29 18.36 11.98
CA ILE A 480 15.70 18.72 12.05
C ILE A 480 16.57 17.49 11.78
N THR A 481 17.52 17.62 10.86
CA THR A 481 18.46 16.54 10.52
C THR A 481 19.88 17.10 10.57
N LEU A 482 20.75 16.42 11.29
CA LEU A 482 22.19 16.66 11.27
C LEU A 482 22.86 15.61 10.39
N GLN A 483 23.67 16.05 9.44
CA GLN A 483 24.41 15.18 8.50
C GLN A 483 25.91 15.33 8.72
N TYR A 484 26.64 14.23 8.62
CA TYR A 484 28.07 14.17 8.62
C TYR A 484 28.61 13.28 7.52
N SER A 485 29.30 13.87 6.54
CA SER A 485 29.97 13.17 5.43
C SER A 485 31.48 13.20 5.65
N PRO A 486 32.08 12.17 6.28
CA PRO A 486 33.53 12.13 6.51
C PRO A 486 34.35 12.13 5.22
N ASN A 487 33.77 11.58 4.16
CA ASN A 487 34.25 11.53 2.77
C ASN A 487 33.05 11.35 1.81
N ASP A 488 33.31 11.40 0.50
CA ASP A 488 32.30 11.37 -0.56
C ASP A 488 31.54 10.02 -0.67
N ASN A 489 31.97 8.98 0.03
CA ASN A 489 31.38 7.64 -0.04
C ASN A 489 30.64 7.26 1.27
N MET A 490 30.44 8.19 2.19
CA MET A 490 29.84 7.86 3.48
C MET A 490 29.05 9.03 4.04
N LEU A 491 27.81 8.78 4.43
CA LEU A 491 26.91 9.70 5.10
C LEU A 491 26.45 9.10 6.43
N LEU A 492 26.58 9.85 7.52
CA LEU A 492 25.91 9.60 8.79
C LEU A 492 24.87 10.71 9.00
N TYR A 493 23.72 10.34 9.54
CA TYR A 493 22.69 11.32 9.85
C TYR A 493 21.96 11.00 11.15
N ALA A 494 21.35 12.03 11.73
CA ALA A 494 20.42 11.92 12.84
C ALA A 494 19.28 12.90 12.60
N THR A 495 18.05 12.39 12.63
CA THR A 495 16.82 13.13 12.35
C THR A 495 15.87 13.07 13.53
N TYR A 496 15.25 14.20 13.86
CA TYR A 496 14.00 14.31 14.60
C TYR A 496 12.95 14.89 13.66
N THR A 497 11.75 14.33 13.66
CA THR A 497 10.62 14.83 12.87
C THR A 497 9.32 14.52 13.58
N GLU A 498 8.37 15.45 13.46
CA GLU A 498 6.97 15.21 13.82
C GLU A 498 6.13 15.05 12.56
N ALA A 499 5.08 14.26 12.66
CA ALA A 499 4.04 14.19 11.65
C ALA A 499 2.68 13.98 12.31
N PHE A 500 1.61 14.28 11.57
CA PHE A 500 0.25 14.09 12.03
C PHE A 500 -0.62 13.50 10.93
N LYS A 501 -1.68 12.81 11.32
CA LYS A 501 -2.82 12.48 10.47
C LYS A 501 -4.02 13.23 11.01
N SER A 502 -4.78 13.88 10.12
CA SER A 502 -5.90 14.72 10.50
C SER A 502 -7.00 13.95 11.22
N GLY A 503 -7.85 14.66 11.92
CA GLY A 503 -9.06 14.08 12.50
C GLY A 503 -10.01 13.57 11.42
N VAL A 504 -10.98 12.74 11.83
CA VAL A 504 -11.94 12.08 10.92
C VAL A 504 -13.36 12.41 11.36
N ILE A 505 -14.23 12.61 10.37
CA ILE A 505 -15.69 12.51 10.54
C ILE A 505 -16.09 11.15 10.00
N ASN A 506 -16.59 10.28 10.88
CA ASN A 506 -17.11 8.97 10.49
C ASN A 506 -18.38 9.15 9.65
N THR A 507 -18.36 8.67 8.42
CA THR A 507 -19.45 8.83 7.44
C THR A 507 -20.76 8.25 7.96
N GLY A 508 -21.81 9.06 8.00
CA GLY A 508 -23.13 8.63 8.50
C GLY A 508 -23.20 8.25 9.98
N SER A 509 -22.11 8.38 10.74
CA SER A 509 -22.07 8.06 12.18
C SER A 509 -22.53 9.22 13.05
N THR A 510 -23.09 8.89 14.21
CA THR A 510 -23.43 9.87 15.27
C THR A 510 -22.29 10.12 16.24
N SER A 511 -21.17 9.40 16.11
CA SER A 511 -19.96 9.61 16.91
C SER A 511 -19.39 11.00 16.65
N PRO A 512 -18.83 11.68 17.66
CA PRO A 512 -18.20 12.97 17.45
C PRO A 512 -17.00 12.85 16.49
N PRO A 513 -16.62 13.96 15.83
CA PRO A 513 -15.37 13.99 15.06
C PRO A 513 -14.17 13.58 15.91
N LEU A 514 -13.23 12.86 15.32
CA LEU A 514 -12.01 12.41 15.97
C LEU A 514 -10.94 13.49 15.97
N ASP A 515 -10.09 13.44 16.97
CA ASP A 515 -8.87 14.25 17.01
C ASP A 515 -7.79 13.68 16.08
N PRO A 516 -6.81 14.51 15.66
CA PRO A 516 -5.64 14.05 14.93
C PRO A 516 -4.82 13.03 15.73
N GLU A 517 -4.18 12.11 15.04
CA GLU A 517 -3.09 11.32 15.61
C GLU A 517 -1.74 11.94 15.27
N THR A 518 -0.78 11.84 16.17
CA THR A 518 0.55 12.43 16.02
C THR A 518 1.66 11.42 16.28
N VAL A 519 2.82 11.67 15.66
CA VAL A 519 4.02 10.85 15.87
C VAL A 519 5.25 11.71 16.03
N ASP A 520 5.99 11.46 17.11
CA ASP A 520 7.36 11.94 17.34
C ASP A 520 8.36 10.86 16.90
N ALA A 521 9.24 11.18 15.97
CA ALA A 521 10.14 10.21 15.38
C ALA A 521 11.61 10.63 15.47
N PHE A 522 12.43 9.69 15.91
CA PHE A 522 13.89 9.78 15.92
C PHE A 522 14.47 8.70 15.02
N GLU A 523 15.38 9.08 14.12
CA GLU A 523 16.12 8.14 13.29
C GLU A 523 17.60 8.50 13.25
N VAL A 524 18.46 7.49 13.39
CA VAL A 524 19.89 7.62 13.12
C VAL A 524 20.30 6.62 12.06
N GLY A 525 21.12 7.05 11.12
CA GLY A 525 21.49 6.16 10.02
C GLY A 525 22.90 6.41 9.49
N LEU A 526 23.35 5.40 8.78
CA LEU A 526 24.63 5.35 8.08
C LEU A 526 24.39 4.81 6.67
N LYS A 527 24.79 5.55 5.66
CA LYS A 527 24.85 5.10 4.27
C LYS A 527 26.30 5.13 3.78
N GLY A 528 26.65 4.16 2.95
CA GLY A 528 27.97 4.13 2.40
C GLY A 528 28.13 3.27 1.17
N GLN A 529 29.23 3.49 0.45
CA GLN A 529 29.66 2.67 -0.67
C GLN A 529 31.18 2.46 -0.62
N ASN A 530 31.65 1.36 -1.22
CA ASN A 530 33.08 1.17 -1.35
C ASN A 530 33.67 2.10 -2.45
N ALA A 531 34.99 2.26 -2.47
CA ALA A 531 35.67 3.17 -3.40
C ALA A 531 35.47 2.83 -4.90
N SER A 532 35.10 1.60 -5.23
CA SER A 532 34.79 1.15 -6.59
C SER A 532 33.34 1.30 -6.98
N GLY A 533 32.44 1.68 -6.04
CA GLY A 533 31.00 1.75 -6.25
C GLY A 533 30.33 0.40 -6.48
N THR A 534 31.01 -0.72 -6.20
CA THR A 534 30.52 -2.09 -6.40
C THR A 534 29.77 -2.67 -5.19
N LEU A 535 29.77 -1.96 -4.07
CA LEU A 535 29.05 -2.32 -2.84
C LEU A 535 28.44 -1.07 -2.24
N ARG A 536 27.15 -1.09 -1.98
CA ARG A 536 26.39 -0.08 -1.21
C ARG A 536 25.81 -0.71 0.02
N TYR A 537 25.71 0.04 1.09
CA TYR A 537 25.05 -0.40 2.32
C TYR A 537 24.35 0.78 3.02
N SER A 538 23.26 0.45 3.69
CA SER A 538 22.50 1.37 4.54
C SER A 538 22.14 0.67 5.84
N VAL A 539 22.27 1.40 6.95
CA VAL A 539 21.80 0.96 8.27
C VAL A 539 21.02 2.11 8.88
N ALA A 540 19.81 1.85 9.35
CA ALA A 540 19.01 2.80 10.08
C ALA A 540 18.51 2.19 11.38
N ALA A 541 18.47 2.98 12.45
CA ALA A 541 17.80 2.65 13.69
C ALA A 541 16.81 3.79 14.02
N PHE A 542 15.60 3.43 14.38
CA PHE A 542 14.51 4.37 14.59
C PHE A 542 13.76 4.09 15.88
N PHE A 543 13.11 5.15 16.39
CA PHE A 543 12.19 5.12 17.52
C PHE A 543 11.05 6.10 17.26
N TYR A 544 9.79 5.66 17.42
CA TYR A 544 8.58 6.43 17.23
C TYR A 544 7.73 6.36 18.48
N ASP A 545 7.25 7.51 18.92
CA ASP A 545 6.24 7.68 19.95
C ASP A 545 4.95 8.16 19.26
N TYR A 546 3.93 7.33 19.29
CA TYR A 546 2.68 7.52 18.56
C TYR A 546 1.55 7.77 19.54
N GLN A 547 0.82 8.88 19.35
CA GLN A 547 -0.22 9.35 20.25
C GLN A 547 -1.57 9.39 19.54
N ASP A 548 -2.65 9.11 20.28
CA ASP A 548 -4.03 9.25 19.84
C ASP A 548 -4.37 8.46 18.56
N MET A 549 -3.84 7.25 18.41
CA MET A 549 -4.07 6.42 17.22
C MET A 549 -5.56 6.25 16.92
N GLN A 550 -5.94 6.49 15.67
CA GLN A 550 -7.29 6.29 15.15
C GLN A 550 -7.47 4.82 14.78
N ILE A 551 -8.26 4.11 15.56
CA ILE A 551 -8.46 2.66 15.44
C ILE A 551 -9.93 2.37 15.14
N SER A 552 -10.18 1.39 14.28
CA SER A 552 -11.53 0.90 14.01
C SER A 552 -12.11 0.19 15.24
N PHE A 553 -13.33 0.54 15.60
CA PHE A 553 -14.07 -0.02 16.70
C PHE A 553 -15.47 -0.42 16.24
N VAL A 554 -15.92 -1.60 16.64
CA VAL A 554 -17.30 -2.05 16.40
C VAL A 554 -18.00 -2.14 17.75
N ASP A 555 -19.07 -1.38 17.92
CA ASP A 555 -19.82 -1.34 19.17
C ASP A 555 -20.79 -2.52 19.33
N GLU A 556 -21.46 -2.59 20.50
CA GLU A 556 -22.45 -3.64 20.83
C GLU A 556 -23.64 -3.67 19.83
N THR A 557 -23.84 -2.61 19.05
CA THR A 557 -24.90 -2.52 18.05
C THR A 557 -24.42 -2.89 16.63
N SER A 558 -23.16 -3.37 16.52
CA SER A 558 -22.48 -3.66 15.26
C SER A 558 -22.25 -2.42 14.36
N THR A 559 -22.27 -1.23 14.97
CA THR A 559 -21.89 0.00 14.28
C THR A 559 -20.38 0.10 14.24
N VAL A 560 -19.84 0.26 13.03
CA VAL A 560 -18.41 0.49 12.82
C VAL A 560 -18.14 1.99 12.96
N SER A 561 -17.16 2.33 13.77
CA SER A 561 -16.67 3.71 13.91
C SER A 561 -15.16 3.72 14.13
N THR A 562 -14.52 4.82 13.83
CA THR A 562 -13.13 5.04 14.21
C THR A 562 -13.11 5.81 15.54
N VAL A 563 -12.17 5.50 16.41
CA VAL A 563 -11.96 6.16 17.72
C VAL A 563 -10.49 6.47 17.94
N ASN A 564 -10.17 7.53 18.70
CA ASN A 564 -8.82 7.76 19.20
C ASN A 564 -8.68 6.96 20.51
N ALA A 565 -7.84 5.93 20.52
CA ALA A 565 -7.90 4.97 21.63
C ALA A 565 -6.55 4.42 22.11
N ALA A 566 -5.42 4.69 21.41
CA ALA A 566 -4.18 4.02 21.73
C ALA A 566 -2.95 4.92 21.63
N GLU A 567 -1.98 4.65 22.52
CA GLU A 567 -0.59 5.11 22.40
C GLU A 567 0.28 3.91 22.04
N ALA A 568 1.29 4.12 21.18
CA ALA A 568 2.19 3.04 20.76
C ALA A 568 3.63 3.51 20.64
N GLU A 569 4.57 2.61 20.93
CA GLU A 569 5.99 2.81 20.66
C GLU A 569 6.48 1.81 19.62
N ASN A 570 7.14 2.32 18.56
CA ASN A 570 7.75 1.49 17.53
C ASN A 570 9.24 1.78 17.49
N SER A 571 10.06 0.74 17.58
CA SER A 571 11.51 0.84 17.46
C SER A 571 12.06 -0.28 16.61
N GLY A 572 13.14 -0.01 15.88
CA GLY A 572 13.69 -1.03 15.02
C GLY A 572 15.04 -0.69 14.42
N ILE A 573 15.56 -1.69 13.70
CA ILE A 573 16.81 -1.58 12.95
C ILE A 573 16.59 -2.17 11.56
N GLU A 574 17.07 -1.47 10.53
CA GLU A 574 17.06 -1.90 9.14
C GLU A 574 18.49 -1.93 8.60
N LEU A 575 18.84 -3.03 7.93
CA LEU A 575 20.10 -3.19 7.21
C LEU A 575 19.80 -3.52 5.75
N GLU A 576 20.40 -2.79 4.84
CA GLU A 576 20.31 -3.03 3.40
C GLU A 576 21.72 -3.07 2.80
N VAL A 577 21.96 -4.01 1.89
CA VAL A 577 23.27 -4.19 1.23
C VAL A 577 23.05 -4.64 -0.21
N ASP A 578 23.56 -3.86 -1.16
CA ASP A 578 23.58 -4.21 -2.58
C ASP A 578 25.02 -4.34 -3.06
N GLY A 579 25.30 -5.32 -3.92
CA GLY A 579 26.64 -5.50 -4.37
C GLY A 579 26.83 -6.27 -5.68
N SER A 580 27.85 -5.89 -6.43
CA SER A 580 28.40 -6.66 -7.54
C SER A 580 29.53 -7.55 -7.02
N LEU A 581 29.43 -8.85 -7.29
CA LEU A 581 30.45 -9.84 -6.93
C LEU A 581 31.44 -10.08 -8.08
N GLY A 582 31.29 -9.36 -9.20
CA GLY A 582 32.06 -9.57 -10.42
C GLY A 582 31.60 -10.79 -11.22
N ASN A 583 32.11 -10.94 -12.44
CA ASN A 583 31.75 -12.01 -13.38
C ASN A 583 30.26 -12.12 -13.68
N GLY A 584 29.55 -10.99 -13.65
CA GLY A 584 28.11 -10.91 -13.87
C GLY A 584 27.26 -11.25 -12.67
N PHE A 585 27.81 -11.55 -11.50
CA PHE A 585 27.05 -11.79 -10.29
C PHE A 585 26.81 -10.50 -9.51
N ALA A 586 25.57 -10.32 -9.07
CA ALA A 586 25.14 -9.27 -8.17
C ALA A 586 24.22 -9.86 -7.08
N PHE A 587 24.09 -9.15 -5.97
CA PHE A 587 23.15 -9.48 -4.91
C PHE A 587 22.51 -8.24 -4.32
N ASP A 588 21.31 -8.40 -3.79
CA ASP A 588 20.62 -7.45 -2.94
C ASP A 588 20.12 -8.19 -1.69
N PHE A 589 20.30 -7.57 -0.54
CA PHE A 589 19.97 -8.14 0.76
C PHE A 589 19.39 -7.09 1.67
N TYR A 590 18.33 -7.44 2.41
CA TYR A 590 17.97 -6.68 3.59
C TYR A 590 17.59 -7.59 4.76
N LEU A 591 17.73 -7.03 5.96
CA LEU A 591 17.29 -7.61 7.23
C LEU A 591 16.70 -6.52 8.09
N THR A 592 15.54 -6.78 8.71
CA THR A 592 14.89 -5.86 9.63
C THR A 592 14.65 -6.52 10.98
N TYR A 593 14.61 -5.68 12.01
CA TYR A 593 14.06 -6.00 13.30
C TYR A 593 13.13 -4.87 13.73
N LEU A 594 11.92 -5.20 14.16
CA LEU A 594 10.89 -4.26 14.56
C LEU A 594 10.29 -4.71 15.89
N ASN A 595 10.24 -3.80 16.87
CA ASN A 595 9.41 -3.92 18.06
C ASN A 595 8.37 -2.81 18.01
N ALA A 596 7.09 -3.17 17.88
CA ALA A 596 5.98 -2.25 17.76
C ALA A 596 4.87 -2.71 18.72
N GLU A 597 4.64 -1.95 19.80
CA GLU A 597 3.78 -2.34 20.92
C GLU A 597 2.88 -1.19 21.36
N TYR A 598 1.64 -1.51 21.76
CA TYR A 598 0.78 -0.57 22.46
C TYR A 598 1.35 -0.24 23.84
N GLN A 599 1.40 1.04 24.20
CA GLN A 599 1.82 1.50 25.54
C GLN A 599 0.63 1.69 26.46
N GLU A 600 -0.44 2.29 25.94
CA GLU A 600 -1.71 2.43 26.65
C GLU A 600 -2.85 2.18 25.67
N PHE A 601 -3.60 1.10 25.88
CA PHE A 601 -4.76 0.77 25.06
C PHE A 601 -5.76 -0.10 25.79
N PHE A 602 -7.02 0.33 25.79
CA PHE A 602 -8.15 -0.40 26.34
C PHE A 602 -9.22 -0.54 25.29
N ASN A 603 -9.60 -1.76 24.92
CA ASN A 603 -10.65 -2.02 23.94
C ASN A 603 -11.54 -3.18 24.33
N GLY A 604 -12.77 -3.21 23.80
CA GLY A 604 -13.70 -4.33 23.97
C GLY A 604 -13.29 -5.49 23.05
N ASP A 605 -13.11 -6.68 23.65
CA ASP A 605 -12.86 -7.90 22.87
C ASP A 605 -14.18 -8.46 22.35
N TYR A 606 -14.43 -8.41 21.07
CA TYR A 606 -15.64 -8.92 20.41
C TYR A 606 -15.85 -10.41 20.68
N ALA A 607 -14.79 -11.19 20.61
CA ALA A 607 -14.86 -12.63 20.87
C ALA A 607 -15.10 -12.96 22.35
N ASN A 608 -15.01 -11.97 23.25
CA ASN A 608 -15.17 -12.14 24.69
C ASN A 608 -16.25 -11.21 25.29
N GLY A 609 -17.34 -10.98 24.56
CA GLY A 609 -18.52 -10.25 25.06
C GLY A 609 -18.30 -8.77 25.30
N PHE A 610 -17.46 -8.11 24.51
CA PHE A 610 -17.09 -6.70 24.66
C PHE A 610 -16.49 -6.36 26.04
N ALA A 611 -15.91 -7.35 26.71
CA ALA A 611 -15.19 -7.07 27.93
C ALA A 611 -14.03 -6.14 27.66
N ILE A 612 -14.01 -4.97 28.29
CA ILE A 612 -12.89 -4.04 28.20
C ILE A 612 -11.64 -4.73 28.72
N THR A 613 -10.66 -4.86 27.86
CA THR A 613 -9.39 -5.55 28.13
C THR A 613 -8.25 -4.54 27.97
N ASP A 614 -7.28 -4.63 28.87
CA ASP A 614 -6.02 -3.91 28.77
C ASP A 614 -5.13 -4.61 27.73
N LEU A 615 -4.83 -3.92 26.64
CA LEU A 615 -4.04 -4.40 25.50
C LEU A 615 -2.62 -3.81 25.50
N SER A 616 -2.24 -3.10 26.57
CA SER A 616 -0.89 -2.55 26.73
C SER A 616 0.15 -3.69 26.71
N GLY A 617 1.20 -3.52 25.91
CA GLY A 617 2.21 -4.53 25.65
C GLY A 617 1.88 -5.53 24.54
N ASN A 618 0.70 -5.45 23.91
CA ASN A 618 0.40 -6.22 22.71
C ASN A 618 1.12 -5.63 21.49
N THR A 619 1.54 -6.53 20.61
CA THR A 619 2.14 -6.14 19.30
C THR A 619 1.08 -5.48 18.41
N LEU A 620 1.48 -4.44 17.68
CA LEU A 620 0.62 -3.79 16.69
C LEU A 620 0.27 -4.75 15.54
N PRO A 621 -0.93 -4.65 14.95
CA PRO A 621 -1.30 -5.44 13.78
C PRO A 621 -0.37 -5.18 12.59
N ASN A 622 -0.13 -6.23 11.77
CA ASN A 622 0.73 -6.15 10.57
C ASN A 622 2.16 -5.66 10.85
N ALA A 623 2.70 -5.92 12.03
CA ALA A 623 4.05 -5.56 12.47
C ALA A 623 4.91 -6.81 12.72
N PRO A 624 5.44 -7.49 11.69
CA PRO A 624 6.31 -8.65 11.88
C PRO A 624 7.59 -8.25 12.62
N GLU A 625 8.03 -9.04 13.61
CA GLU A 625 9.24 -8.75 14.39
C GLU A 625 10.50 -8.73 13.50
N SER A 626 10.56 -9.58 12.48
CA SER A 626 11.65 -9.58 11.53
C SER A 626 11.21 -9.90 10.10
N THR A 627 11.85 -9.25 9.12
CA THR A 627 11.77 -9.61 7.71
C THR A 627 13.16 -9.64 7.12
N ALA A 628 13.38 -10.53 6.15
CA ALA A 628 14.65 -10.63 5.44
C ALA A 628 14.43 -10.99 3.98
N LYS A 629 15.32 -10.50 3.11
CA LYS A 629 15.35 -10.88 1.71
C LYS A 629 16.78 -11.04 1.24
N LEU A 630 17.00 -12.04 0.39
CA LEU A 630 18.23 -12.21 -0.38
C LEU A 630 17.87 -12.43 -1.84
N GLY A 631 18.29 -11.50 -2.71
CA GLY A 631 18.27 -11.62 -4.16
C GLY A 631 19.66 -11.94 -4.69
N LEU A 632 19.76 -12.88 -5.62
CA LEU A 632 20.97 -13.20 -6.36
C LEU A 632 20.68 -13.11 -7.86
N THR A 633 21.48 -12.33 -8.56
CA THR A 633 21.38 -12.13 -10.01
C THR A 633 22.69 -12.57 -10.67
N TRP A 634 22.60 -13.26 -11.79
CA TRP A 634 23.70 -13.47 -12.71
C TRP A 634 23.31 -13.00 -14.10
N GLU A 635 24.20 -12.21 -14.70
CA GLU A 635 24.06 -11.72 -16.06
C GLU A 635 25.28 -12.07 -16.89
N GLY A 636 25.07 -12.52 -18.13
CA GLY A 636 26.16 -12.87 -19.00
C GLY A 636 25.76 -13.04 -20.46
N ALA A 637 26.74 -12.92 -21.36
CA ALA A 637 26.53 -13.11 -22.79
C ALA A 637 26.38 -14.61 -23.12
N VAL A 638 25.28 -14.98 -23.76
CA VAL A 638 24.94 -16.37 -24.15
C VAL A 638 24.34 -16.36 -25.55
N GLY A 639 24.88 -17.17 -26.47
CA GLY A 639 24.26 -17.41 -27.78
C GLY A 639 24.09 -16.17 -28.66
N GLY A 640 24.86 -15.09 -28.41
CA GLY A 640 24.78 -13.83 -29.12
C GLY A 640 23.81 -12.81 -28.50
N GLY A 641 23.19 -13.14 -27.39
CA GLY A 641 22.35 -12.26 -26.58
C GLY A 641 22.86 -12.17 -25.14
N THR A 642 22.10 -11.53 -24.28
CA THR A 642 22.33 -11.43 -22.83
C THR A 642 21.32 -12.31 -22.09
N LEU A 643 21.81 -13.15 -21.19
CA LEU A 643 20.98 -13.95 -20.28
C LEU A 643 21.14 -13.41 -18.87
N THR A 644 20.03 -13.07 -18.25
CA THR A 644 19.95 -12.71 -16.84
C THR A 644 19.16 -13.79 -16.09
N VAL A 645 19.68 -14.27 -14.98
CA VAL A 645 19.01 -15.25 -14.11
C VAL A 645 18.97 -14.66 -12.71
N ARG A 646 17.76 -14.56 -12.14
CA ARG A 646 17.54 -14.05 -10.79
C ARG A 646 16.82 -15.08 -9.93
N GLY A 647 17.21 -15.17 -8.67
CA GLY A 647 16.49 -15.90 -7.63
C GLY A 647 16.40 -15.05 -6.39
N GLU A 648 15.25 -15.09 -5.72
CA GLU A 648 14.98 -14.36 -4.49
C GLU A 648 14.42 -15.30 -3.43
N ALA A 649 14.84 -15.10 -2.19
CA ALA A 649 14.27 -15.71 -1.01
C ALA A 649 13.86 -14.61 -0.05
N TYR A 650 12.60 -14.62 0.34
CA TYR A 650 11.99 -13.70 1.30
C TYR A 650 11.56 -14.48 2.53
N TYR A 651 11.74 -13.91 3.71
CA TYR A 651 11.26 -14.40 4.99
C TYR A 651 10.51 -13.31 5.71
N GLN A 652 9.37 -13.64 6.28
CA GLN A 652 8.61 -12.81 7.21
C GLN A 652 8.29 -13.62 8.45
N ASP A 653 8.50 -13.00 9.60
CA ASP A 653 8.07 -13.53 10.89
C ASP A 653 6.56 -13.51 11.02
N ASP A 654 6.04 -14.13 12.08
CA ASP A 654 4.61 -14.15 12.34
C ASP A 654 4.03 -12.74 12.56
N VAL A 655 2.76 -12.58 12.20
CA VAL A 655 2.03 -11.34 12.43
C VAL A 655 0.63 -11.59 12.97
N TYR A 656 0.21 -10.75 13.90
CA TYR A 656 -1.18 -10.62 14.30
C TYR A 656 -1.91 -9.63 13.40
N PHE A 657 -3.21 -9.88 13.16
CA PHE A 657 -4.04 -8.98 12.36
C PHE A 657 -4.99 -8.14 13.21
N THR A 658 -5.10 -8.48 14.50
CA THR A 658 -5.96 -7.77 15.45
C THR A 658 -5.15 -7.32 16.66
N GLU A 659 -5.60 -6.26 17.29
CA GLU A 659 -5.00 -5.67 18.48
C GLU A 659 -4.99 -6.59 19.69
N TRP A 660 -5.86 -7.60 19.74
CA TRP A 660 -5.93 -8.58 20.85
C TRP A 660 -4.83 -9.65 20.80
N ASN A 661 -3.97 -9.67 19.77
CA ASN A 661 -2.92 -10.65 19.53
C ASN A 661 -3.42 -12.10 19.65
N ARG A 662 -4.55 -12.37 19.02
CA ARG A 662 -5.18 -13.70 19.06
C ARG A 662 -4.47 -14.67 18.14
N GLU A 663 -4.18 -15.89 18.66
CA GLU A 663 -3.54 -16.96 17.86
C GLU A 663 -4.45 -17.51 16.74
N ASP A 664 -5.74 -17.19 16.76
CA ASP A 664 -6.67 -17.56 15.71
C ASP A 664 -6.81 -16.47 14.61
N ALA A 665 -6.36 -15.23 14.86
CA ALA A 665 -6.27 -14.14 13.88
C ALA A 665 -4.79 -13.79 13.60
N TYR A 666 -4.05 -14.72 13.03
CA TYR A 666 -2.60 -14.76 13.03
C TYR A 666 -2.07 -15.45 11.76
N GLN A 667 -1.10 -14.85 11.09
CA GLN A 667 -0.30 -15.47 10.04
C GLN A 667 1.00 -15.99 10.63
N LYS A 668 1.27 -17.26 10.46
CA LYS A 668 2.57 -17.85 10.86
C LYS A 668 3.69 -17.33 9.98
N SER A 669 4.90 -17.34 10.54
CA SER A 669 6.10 -17.04 9.73
C SER A 669 6.19 -17.94 8.49
N TYR A 670 6.64 -17.36 7.38
CA TYR A 670 6.72 -18.04 6.10
C TYR A 670 7.97 -17.62 5.30
N GLU A 671 8.31 -18.46 4.32
CA GLU A 671 9.39 -18.21 3.37
C GLU A 671 8.82 -18.25 1.96
N GLN A 672 9.12 -17.24 1.14
CA GLN A 672 8.69 -17.18 -0.26
C GLN A 672 9.89 -17.17 -1.18
N ILE A 673 9.84 -17.97 -2.25
CA ILE A 673 10.86 -18.03 -3.28
C ILE A 673 10.29 -17.50 -4.59
N ASN A 674 11.01 -16.56 -5.22
CA ASN A 674 10.73 -16.05 -6.56
C ASN A 674 11.93 -16.30 -7.47
N ALA A 675 11.71 -16.47 -8.78
CA ALA A 675 12.78 -16.62 -9.74
C ALA A 675 12.38 -16.05 -11.12
N SER A 676 13.37 -15.54 -11.86
CA SER A 676 13.20 -15.17 -13.27
C SER A 676 14.41 -15.58 -14.12
N ILE A 677 14.14 -15.73 -15.40
CA ILE A 677 15.13 -15.96 -16.46
C ILE A 677 14.77 -15.04 -17.61
N ASP A 678 15.64 -14.09 -17.91
CA ASP A 678 15.45 -13.08 -18.95
C ASP A 678 16.49 -13.27 -20.04
N TYR A 679 16.06 -13.35 -21.30
CA TYR A 679 16.95 -13.51 -22.44
C TYR A 679 16.68 -12.44 -23.50
N SER A 680 17.62 -11.52 -23.65
CA SER A 680 17.63 -10.52 -24.70
C SER A 680 18.50 -11.01 -25.86
N TRP A 681 17.87 -11.40 -26.99
CA TRP A 681 18.64 -11.84 -28.17
C TRP A 681 18.98 -10.70 -29.13
N SER A 682 18.47 -9.52 -28.88
CA SER A 682 18.82 -8.26 -29.51
C SER A 682 18.36 -7.11 -28.62
N ASP A 683 18.75 -5.89 -28.92
CA ASP A 683 18.28 -4.68 -28.23
C ASP A 683 16.76 -4.48 -28.32
N GLN A 684 16.10 -5.18 -29.23
CA GLN A 684 14.66 -5.05 -29.48
C GLN A 684 13.80 -6.12 -28.81
N TRP A 685 14.34 -7.31 -28.51
CA TRP A 685 13.54 -8.43 -28.06
C TRP A 685 14.04 -9.00 -26.75
N LEU A 686 13.11 -9.13 -25.81
CA LEU A 686 13.29 -9.76 -24.51
C LEU A 686 12.26 -10.88 -24.33
N LEU A 687 12.72 -12.05 -23.90
CA LEU A 687 11.88 -13.13 -23.38
C LEU A 687 12.15 -13.26 -21.88
N SER A 688 11.11 -13.17 -21.08
CA SER A 688 11.16 -13.40 -19.64
C SER A 688 10.35 -14.64 -19.27
N LEU A 689 10.94 -15.55 -18.51
CA LEU A 689 10.24 -16.65 -17.83
C LEU A 689 10.32 -16.38 -16.33
N TRP A 690 9.20 -16.38 -15.65
CA TRP A 690 9.15 -16.00 -14.25
C TRP A 690 8.23 -16.88 -13.42
N GLY A 691 8.49 -16.93 -12.12
CA GLY A 691 7.62 -17.56 -11.14
C GLY A 691 7.72 -16.86 -9.80
N ARG A 692 6.58 -16.69 -9.15
CA ARG A 692 6.40 -16.08 -7.85
C ARG A 692 5.78 -17.06 -6.89
N ASN A 693 6.08 -16.91 -5.63
CA ASN A 693 5.64 -17.84 -4.59
C ASN A 693 5.87 -19.29 -5.03
N LEU A 694 7.08 -19.62 -5.52
CA LEU A 694 7.42 -20.94 -6.01
C LEU A 694 7.38 -22.00 -4.90
N SER A 695 7.53 -21.58 -3.64
CA SER A 695 7.30 -22.38 -2.44
C SER A 695 5.84 -22.79 -2.25
N ASP A 696 4.90 -22.08 -2.88
CA ASP A 696 3.45 -22.30 -2.78
C ASP A 696 2.90 -22.10 -1.36
N GLU A 697 3.39 -21.06 -0.70
CA GLU A 697 2.95 -20.71 0.65
C GLU A 697 1.54 -20.12 0.61
N GLU A 698 0.71 -20.59 1.54
CA GLU A 698 -0.63 -20.05 1.79
C GLU A 698 -0.52 -18.90 2.81
N VAL A 699 -0.71 -17.67 2.33
CA VAL A 699 -0.50 -16.46 3.14
C VAL A 699 -1.77 -15.64 3.22
N MET A 700 -2.21 -15.35 4.44
CA MET A 700 -3.23 -14.34 4.71
C MET A 700 -2.58 -12.95 4.66
N SER A 701 -3.18 -12.03 3.95
CA SER A 701 -2.78 -10.61 3.97
C SER A 701 -3.58 -9.80 5.00
N ASN A 702 -4.73 -10.34 5.41
CA ASN A 702 -5.58 -9.79 6.45
C ASN A 702 -6.46 -10.89 7.07
N ASN A 703 -6.82 -10.72 8.34
CA ASN A 703 -7.78 -11.57 9.02
C ASN A 703 -8.48 -10.73 10.11
N ILE A 704 -9.77 -10.50 9.93
CA ILE A 704 -10.59 -9.79 10.90
C ILE A 704 -11.49 -10.76 11.65
N ILE A 705 -11.90 -10.36 12.85
CA ILE A 705 -12.94 -11.05 13.62
C ILE A 705 -14.19 -10.19 13.50
N THR A 706 -15.25 -10.75 12.95
CA THR A 706 -16.52 -10.05 12.79
C THR A 706 -17.18 -9.78 14.15
N ALA A 707 -18.12 -8.84 14.18
CA ALA A 707 -18.87 -8.56 15.40
C ALA A 707 -19.61 -9.81 15.91
N PRO A 708 -19.90 -9.91 17.22
CA PRO A 708 -20.63 -11.04 17.79
C PRO A 708 -22.00 -11.28 17.19
N LEU A 709 -22.63 -10.26 16.62
CA LEU A 709 -23.87 -10.41 15.86
C LEU A 709 -23.70 -11.37 14.68
N TYR A 710 -22.49 -11.46 14.12
CA TYR A 710 -22.08 -12.37 13.05
C TYR A 710 -21.25 -13.54 13.59
N ASP A 711 -21.49 -13.94 14.85
CA ASP A 711 -20.90 -15.10 15.51
C ASP A 711 -19.36 -15.05 15.64
N SER A 712 -18.76 -13.87 15.60
CA SER A 712 -17.30 -13.65 15.69
C SER A 712 -16.53 -14.53 14.69
N LEU A 713 -16.96 -14.52 13.43
CA LEU A 713 -16.31 -15.25 12.35
C LEU A 713 -14.95 -14.63 12.03
N ARG A 714 -14.01 -15.46 11.64
CA ARG A 714 -12.72 -15.04 11.12
C ARG A 714 -12.79 -15.01 9.60
N VAL A 715 -12.69 -13.83 9.05
CA VAL A 715 -12.73 -13.60 7.60
C VAL A 715 -11.57 -12.70 7.18
N GLY A 716 -11.11 -12.83 5.96
CA GLY A 716 -10.01 -11.99 5.50
C GLY A 716 -9.57 -12.27 4.08
N ALA A 717 -8.53 -11.57 3.68
CA ALA A 717 -7.94 -11.62 2.36
C ALA A 717 -6.69 -12.51 2.31
N VAL A 718 -6.39 -13.03 1.13
CA VAL A 718 -5.25 -13.93 0.90
C VAL A 718 -4.33 -13.35 -0.17
N LEU A 719 -3.02 -13.61 -0.05
CA LEU A 719 -2.06 -13.31 -1.12
C LEU A 719 -2.14 -14.38 -2.21
N PRO A 720 -1.72 -14.06 -3.46
CA PRO A 720 -1.75 -15.01 -4.56
C PRO A 720 -0.96 -16.30 -4.27
N PRO A 721 -1.45 -17.47 -4.71
CA PRO A 721 -0.70 -18.72 -4.69
C PRO A 721 0.51 -18.66 -5.64
N ARG A 722 1.15 -19.79 -5.87
CA ARG A 722 2.21 -19.90 -6.86
C ARG A 722 1.73 -19.49 -8.25
N THR A 723 2.33 -18.42 -8.79
CA THR A 723 2.11 -17.96 -10.16
C THR A 723 3.37 -18.09 -10.98
N TYR A 724 3.21 -18.35 -12.27
CA TYR A 724 4.32 -18.40 -13.23
C TYR A 724 3.84 -18.05 -14.63
N GLY A 725 4.74 -17.53 -15.43
CA GLY A 725 4.40 -17.12 -16.78
C GLY A 725 5.62 -16.87 -17.65
N ALA A 726 5.30 -16.49 -18.88
CA ALA A 726 6.25 -16.05 -19.89
C ALA A 726 5.80 -14.72 -20.47
N THR A 727 6.74 -13.82 -20.63
CA THR A 727 6.52 -12.49 -21.22
C THR A 727 7.45 -12.30 -22.41
N VAL A 728 6.91 -11.81 -23.51
CA VAL A 728 7.72 -11.37 -24.66
C VAL A 728 7.55 -9.87 -24.81
N THR A 729 8.67 -9.15 -24.81
CA THR A 729 8.68 -7.70 -25.01
C THR A 729 9.43 -7.34 -26.29
N TYR A 730 8.83 -6.49 -27.10
CA TYR A 730 9.44 -5.89 -28.29
C TYR A 730 9.61 -4.39 -28.06
N GLN A 731 10.84 -3.90 -28.20
CA GLN A 731 11.18 -2.47 -28.15
C GLN A 731 11.51 -1.97 -29.55
N PHE A 732 11.09 -0.77 -29.91
CA PHE A 732 11.29 -0.21 -31.26
C PHE A 732 11.61 1.28 -31.22
#